data_37999c534b93eb88922ddfc1f75c3b9f
#
_entry.id   37999c534b93eb88922ddfc1f75c3b9f
#
_cell.length_a   1.000
_cell.length_b   1.000
_cell.length_c   1.000
_cell.angle_alpha   90.00
_cell.angle_beta   90.00
_cell.angle_gamma   90.00
#
_symmetry.space_group_name_H-M   'P 1'
#
loop_
_entity.id
_entity.type
_entity.pdbx_description
1 polymer ?
#
loop_
_entity_poly.entity_id
_entity_poly.type
_entity_poly.pdbx_seq_one_letter_code
_entity_poly.pdbx_strand_id
1 'polypeptide(L)'
;MHASGSHIIQAYKTMKDAVLFAIHVSPTMLERPPKSEDTKADRDSPTSAALKCAYQLMQQRIISNPNDMMGILLFGTEKTQLSDADTTFQHCYLLADLDVPSAQDVKRLRELVEDEDEAEKVLKPAKDGASIATVLFCANQIFTTKAPNFSSRRLFLVTDDDYPVKVKADKDTAVTRARDLYDLGCTIDLFPISQRDQSFDRSRFYDDLVYPTSPSDPDAPVSVPSMTKVAKSGEGITLLKQLLSSINSKATPRRALFSLPLEFGPDLRIGVKGYILIKRQEHTKSCYVWVGGDKPQIVSSSTTHMADDTARAIEKTELRKAYKFGGDAITFTPEEIIKIRQAFGDPVIRIIGFKPLSSLPIWANTNKATFIYPSEVDFIGSTRVFSALQQKLLKSKKMGLVWFISRRNAAPILAALVPAKEKTNEEGEQTMPPGLWLIPLPFADDIRSFPEYAEKPLKATGELIDKMRIVIEQLQLPKGVYDPARYPNPDLQWFYRILQAMALEDEIPTKAEDKTVPRFKQIDKRCGEYIQDYGEEFKAAFAQVAQPAFPHRGKATGKRGSVDPEDGGKPAPKRVKKEAKVKEEDGDEDGLTDEQMATFNNKGQISKQTVAVLKEFLGQRGQSATGKKADLVEKVQQYLEDKGL
;
A
#
# COMPACT_ATOMS: atom_id res chain seq x y z
N MET A 1 -23.23 -3.47 -42.78
CA MET A 1 -23.54 -4.20 -41.54
C MET A 1 -22.72 -3.57 -40.43
N HIS A 2 -23.37 -2.62 -39.77
CA HIS A 2 -22.80 -1.94 -38.60
C HIS A 2 -23.38 -2.59 -37.32
N ALA A 3 -22.53 -3.20 -36.51
CA ALA A 3 -22.82 -3.43 -35.10
C ALA A 3 -21.56 -3.84 -34.35
N SER A 4 -21.36 -3.24 -33.21
CA SER A 4 -20.51 -3.63 -32.08
C SER A 4 -19.20 -2.88 -31.87
N GLY A 5 -19.31 -1.54 -31.76
CA GLY A 5 -18.25 -0.73 -31.16
C GLY A 5 -18.48 -0.32 -29.70
N SER A 6 -19.57 -0.76 -29.03
CA SER A 6 -19.98 -0.20 -27.72
C SER A 6 -19.68 -1.06 -26.48
N HIS A 7 -19.09 -2.24 -26.60
CA HIS A 7 -18.87 -3.13 -25.44
C HIS A 7 -17.49 -3.09 -24.80
N ILE A 8 -16.54 -2.27 -25.28
CA ILE A 8 -15.16 -2.28 -24.74
C ILE A 8 -14.91 -1.20 -23.67
N ILE A 9 -15.83 -0.24 -23.48
CA ILE A 9 -15.62 0.87 -22.51
C ILE A 9 -16.08 0.53 -21.08
N GLN A 10 -16.71 -0.61 -20.85
CA GLN A 10 -17.26 -0.97 -19.53
C GLN A 10 -16.26 -1.60 -18.54
N ALA A 11 -14.97 -1.69 -18.84
CA ALA A 11 -14.02 -2.53 -18.10
C ALA A 11 -13.11 -1.81 -17.08
N TYR A 12 -13.32 -0.55 -16.78
CA TYR A 12 -12.56 0.16 -15.73
C TYR A 12 -13.42 0.55 -14.52
N LYS A 13 -14.24 -0.40 -14.01
CA LYS A 13 -14.78 -0.24 -12.65
C LYS A 13 -13.57 -0.34 -11.70
N THR A 14 -13.17 0.80 -11.14
CA THR A 14 -12.28 0.83 -9.97
C THR A 14 -12.91 -0.03 -8.88
N MET A 15 -12.15 -0.97 -8.32
CA MET A 15 -12.62 -1.81 -7.22
C MET A 15 -12.82 -0.90 -6.00
N LYS A 16 -14.06 -0.47 -5.80
CA LYS A 16 -14.49 0.34 -4.66
C LYS A 16 -15.33 -0.54 -3.76
N ASP A 17 -15.07 -0.45 -2.47
CA ASP A 17 -15.83 -1.13 -1.43
C ASP A 17 -16.72 -0.11 -0.69
N ALA A 18 -17.96 -0.48 -0.43
CA ALA A 18 -18.90 0.31 0.36
C ALA A 18 -19.30 -0.49 1.60
N VAL A 19 -18.99 0.01 2.78
CA VAL A 19 -19.24 -0.64 4.05
C VAL A 19 -20.17 0.22 4.88
N LEU A 20 -21.31 -0.33 5.29
CA LEU A 20 -22.25 0.29 6.21
C LEU A 20 -22.25 -0.48 7.53
N PHE A 21 -21.89 0.19 8.61
CA PHE A 21 -22.07 -0.34 9.97
C PHE A 21 -23.49 -0.06 10.43
N ALA A 22 -24.26 -1.09 10.76
CA ALA A 22 -25.53 -0.99 11.46
C ALA A 22 -25.31 -1.47 12.91
N ILE A 23 -25.31 -0.52 13.84
CA ILE A 23 -24.99 -0.78 15.26
C ILE A 23 -26.24 -0.62 16.10
N HIS A 24 -26.60 -1.67 16.85
CA HIS A 24 -27.73 -1.66 17.76
C HIS A 24 -27.42 -0.81 19.00
N VAL A 25 -28.41 0.02 19.37
CA VAL A 25 -28.39 0.82 20.59
C VAL A 25 -29.51 0.34 21.50
N SER A 26 -29.19 -0.57 22.41
CA SER A 26 -30.09 -1.11 23.43
C SER A 26 -29.54 -0.83 24.81
N PRO A 27 -30.33 -0.90 25.88
CA PRO A 27 -29.84 -0.73 27.26
C PRO A 27 -28.72 -1.74 27.56
N THR A 28 -28.84 -2.99 27.12
CA THR A 28 -27.84 -4.05 27.31
C THR A 28 -26.54 -3.82 26.52
N MET A 29 -26.66 -3.27 25.32
CA MET A 29 -25.49 -2.88 24.49
C MET A 29 -24.74 -1.67 25.05
N LEU A 30 -25.35 -0.86 25.89
CA LEU A 30 -24.73 0.29 26.55
C LEU A 30 -24.16 -0.05 27.94
N GLU A 31 -24.50 -1.22 28.50
CA GLU A 31 -23.94 -1.65 29.77
C GLU A 31 -22.43 -1.97 29.66
N ARG A 32 -21.67 -1.42 30.59
CA ARG A 32 -20.24 -1.72 30.70
C ARG A 32 -20.01 -3.08 31.39
N PRO A 33 -19.06 -3.90 30.94
CA PRO A 33 -18.71 -5.13 31.62
C PRO A 33 -18.18 -4.85 33.03
N PRO A 34 -18.43 -5.75 34.03
CA PRO A 34 -17.92 -5.60 35.37
C PRO A 34 -16.40 -5.54 35.42
N LYS A 35 -15.88 -4.94 36.51
CA LYS A 35 -14.41 -4.89 36.72
C LYS A 35 -13.85 -6.31 36.78
N SER A 36 -13.06 -6.68 35.80
CA SER A 36 -12.21 -7.88 35.84
C SER A 36 -10.96 -7.58 36.66
N GLU A 37 -10.38 -8.60 37.29
CA GLU A 37 -9.09 -8.51 37.99
C GLU A 37 -7.93 -8.16 37.05
N ASP A 38 -8.08 -8.44 35.75
CA ASP A 38 -7.16 -8.01 34.71
C ASP A 38 -7.30 -6.50 34.42
N THR A 39 -6.35 -5.72 34.93
CA THR A 39 -6.27 -4.26 34.74
C THR A 39 -6.12 -3.79 33.28
N LYS A 40 -5.94 -4.70 32.34
CA LYS A 40 -5.78 -4.45 30.89
C LYS A 40 -7.02 -4.78 30.06
N ALA A 41 -8.09 -5.31 30.65
CA ALA A 41 -9.33 -5.60 29.92
C ALA A 41 -10.03 -4.29 29.53
N ASP A 42 -10.40 -4.16 28.25
CA ASP A 42 -11.21 -3.06 27.74
C ASP A 42 -12.55 -3.02 28.48
N ARG A 43 -12.91 -1.84 29.01
CA ARG A 43 -14.15 -1.60 29.76
C ARG A 43 -15.22 -0.95 28.90
N ASP A 44 -15.03 -0.92 27.61
CA ASP A 44 -15.99 -0.30 26.69
C ASP A 44 -17.29 -1.10 26.67
N SER A 45 -18.42 -0.41 26.61
CA SER A 45 -19.70 -1.06 26.30
C SER A 45 -19.66 -1.64 24.88
N PRO A 46 -20.48 -2.67 24.57
CA PRO A 46 -20.51 -3.25 23.22
C PRO A 46 -20.72 -2.22 22.11
N THR A 47 -21.63 -1.25 22.30
CA THR A 47 -21.85 -0.15 21.35
C THR A 47 -20.63 0.74 21.21
N SER A 48 -19.99 1.11 22.33
CA SER A 48 -18.76 1.92 22.30
C SER A 48 -17.61 1.17 21.63
N ALA A 49 -17.46 -0.14 21.88
CA ALA A 49 -16.46 -0.97 21.22
C ALA A 49 -16.71 -1.09 19.70
N ALA A 50 -17.97 -1.18 19.27
CA ALA A 50 -18.33 -1.19 17.84
C ALA A 50 -18.04 0.16 17.17
N LEU A 51 -18.37 1.28 17.82
CA LEU A 51 -18.06 2.63 17.34
C LEU A 51 -16.54 2.86 17.26
N LYS A 52 -15.78 2.42 18.26
CA LYS A 52 -14.32 2.49 18.29
C LYS A 52 -13.70 1.66 17.16
N CYS A 53 -14.27 0.48 16.87
CA CYS A 53 -13.88 -0.32 15.72
C CYS A 53 -14.17 0.41 14.41
N ALA A 54 -15.36 0.99 14.23
CA ALA A 54 -15.73 1.76 13.05
C ALA A 54 -14.81 2.99 12.87
N TYR A 55 -14.49 3.71 13.95
CA TYR A 55 -13.55 4.83 13.97
C TYR A 55 -12.15 4.42 13.49
N GLN A 56 -11.59 3.37 14.07
CA GLN A 56 -10.27 2.87 13.69
C GLN A 56 -10.25 2.37 12.25
N LEU A 57 -11.31 1.70 11.81
CA LEU A 57 -11.46 1.24 10.45
C LEU A 57 -11.54 2.41 9.45
N MET A 58 -12.28 3.45 9.79
CA MET A 58 -12.41 4.66 8.98
C MET A 58 -11.06 5.35 8.80
N GLN A 59 -10.29 5.52 9.86
CA GLN A 59 -8.92 6.05 9.80
C GLN A 59 -8.00 5.22 8.90
N GLN A 60 -8.06 3.90 9.01
CA GLN A 60 -7.24 3.01 8.19
C GLN A 60 -7.65 3.07 6.71
N ARG A 61 -8.94 3.15 6.41
CA ARG A 61 -9.45 3.17 5.04
C ARG A 61 -9.18 4.47 4.31
N ILE A 62 -9.26 5.60 4.95
CA ILE A 62 -8.85 6.90 4.38
C ILE A 62 -7.43 6.80 3.80
N ILE A 63 -6.56 6.08 4.50
CA ILE A 63 -5.16 5.90 4.11
C ILE A 63 -4.98 4.81 3.04
N SER A 64 -5.56 3.62 3.29
CA SER A 64 -5.31 2.44 2.46
C SER A 64 -6.12 2.41 1.17
N ASN A 65 -7.34 2.91 1.22
CA ASN A 65 -8.32 2.84 0.13
C ASN A 65 -9.12 4.16 0.03
N PRO A 66 -8.54 5.24 -0.46
CA PRO A 66 -9.14 6.59 -0.42
C PRO A 66 -10.40 6.77 -1.27
N ASN A 67 -10.82 5.74 -2.00
CA ASN A 67 -12.05 5.75 -2.80
C ASN A 67 -13.15 4.85 -2.24
N ASP A 68 -12.91 4.16 -1.13
CA ASP A 68 -13.90 3.34 -0.46
C ASP A 68 -14.86 4.22 0.32
N MET A 69 -16.11 3.78 0.42
CA MET A 69 -17.13 4.47 1.20
C MET A 69 -17.38 3.75 2.53
N MET A 70 -17.60 4.53 3.57
CA MET A 70 -18.02 4.04 4.87
C MET A 70 -19.17 4.89 5.41
N GLY A 71 -20.16 4.21 5.97
CA GLY A 71 -21.27 4.84 6.66
C GLY A 71 -21.55 4.16 8.01
N ILE A 72 -22.22 4.86 8.91
CA ILE A 72 -22.60 4.34 10.22
C ILE A 72 -24.08 4.66 10.46
N LEU A 73 -24.88 3.61 10.61
CA LEU A 73 -26.28 3.64 10.94
C LEU A 73 -26.47 3.11 12.35
N LEU A 74 -27.00 3.93 13.25
CA LEU A 74 -27.44 3.50 14.58
C LEU A 74 -28.92 3.14 14.51
N PHE A 75 -29.30 2.04 15.13
CA PHE A 75 -30.72 1.65 15.22
C PHE A 75 -31.11 1.29 16.64
N GLY A 76 -32.39 1.45 16.94
CA GLY A 76 -32.90 1.35 18.30
C GLY A 76 -32.71 2.63 19.13
N THR A 77 -32.47 3.78 18.50
CA THR A 77 -32.27 5.07 19.15
C THR A 77 -33.57 5.88 19.26
N GLU A 78 -33.68 6.75 20.25
CA GLU A 78 -34.79 7.73 20.33
C GLU A 78 -34.72 8.72 19.15
N LYS A 79 -33.51 9.06 18.71
CA LYS A 79 -33.31 9.97 17.57
C LYS A 79 -33.64 9.26 16.26
N THR A 80 -34.39 9.95 15.42
CA THR A 80 -34.69 9.55 14.05
C THR A 80 -34.15 10.64 13.13
N GLN A 81 -33.18 10.32 12.30
CA GLN A 81 -32.64 11.25 11.31
C GLN A 81 -32.36 10.51 10.00
N LEU A 82 -33.39 10.12 9.35
CA LEU A 82 -33.42 9.72 7.94
C LEU A 82 -34.74 10.18 7.39
N SER A 83 -34.76 11.34 6.81
CA SER A 83 -35.89 11.85 6.07
C SER A 83 -35.45 12.06 4.63
N ASP A 84 -35.75 11.09 3.77
CA ASP A 84 -36.11 11.46 2.40
C ASP A 84 -37.54 11.99 2.44
N ALA A 85 -37.89 12.84 1.48
CA ALA A 85 -39.13 13.63 1.49
C ALA A 85 -40.43 12.83 1.74
N ASP A 86 -40.42 11.49 1.59
CA ASP A 86 -41.59 10.63 1.68
C ASP A 86 -41.52 9.47 2.70
N THR A 87 -40.35 9.19 3.32
CA THR A 87 -40.23 8.01 4.20
C THR A 87 -39.39 8.32 5.45
N THR A 88 -40.03 8.20 6.63
CA THR A 88 -39.35 8.33 7.92
C THR A 88 -39.02 6.95 8.48
N PHE A 89 -37.73 6.63 8.68
CA PHE A 89 -37.31 5.39 9.33
C PHE A 89 -37.22 5.59 10.84
N GLN A 90 -38.26 5.17 11.55
CA GLN A 90 -38.32 5.31 13.00
C GLN A 90 -37.18 4.56 13.68
N HIS A 91 -36.57 5.19 14.69
CA HIS A 91 -35.48 4.64 15.50
C HIS A 91 -34.21 4.28 14.72
N CYS A 92 -34.05 4.85 13.53
CA CYS A 92 -32.84 4.75 12.73
C CYS A 92 -32.17 6.13 12.63
N TYR A 93 -30.91 6.23 13.00
CA TYR A 93 -30.12 7.46 12.99
C TYR A 93 -28.84 7.26 12.17
N LEU A 94 -28.70 7.99 11.06
CA LEU A 94 -27.50 7.97 10.24
C LEU A 94 -26.44 8.89 10.85
N LEU A 95 -25.52 8.30 11.59
CA LEU A 95 -24.45 9.02 12.27
C LEU A 95 -23.40 9.55 11.28
N ALA A 96 -23.00 8.73 10.31
CA ALA A 96 -22.15 9.10 9.19
C ALA A 96 -22.77 8.56 7.91
N ASP A 97 -22.95 9.44 6.90
CA ASP A 97 -23.49 9.05 5.61
C ASP A 97 -22.56 8.07 4.90
N LEU A 98 -23.11 7.24 4.00
CA LEU A 98 -22.31 6.34 3.17
C LEU A 98 -21.61 7.17 2.08
N ASP A 99 -20.42 7.63 2.38
CA ASP A 99 -19.58 8.40 1.47
C ASP A 99 -18.09 8.10 1.72
N VAL A 100 -17.22 8.71 0.93
CA VAL A 100 -15.77 8.70 1.19
C VAL A 100 -15.53 9.44 2.52
N PRO A 101 -14.95 8.77 3.54
CA PRO A 101 -14.82 9.35 4.85
C PRO A 101 -14.03 10.66 4.85
N SER A 102 -14.56 11.69 5.50
CA SER A 102 -13.91 12.97 5.70
C SER A 102 -13.23 13.07 7.08
N ALA A 103 -12.34 14.04 7.26
CA ALA A 103 -11.75 14.33 8.57
C ALA A 103 -12.82 14.72 9.61
N GLN A 104 -13.91 15.36 9.17
CA GLN A 104 -15.03 15.73 10.06
C GLN A 104 -15.78 14.51 10.58
N ASP A 105 -16.01 13.48 9.73
CA ASP A 105 -16.65 12.24 10.16
C ASP A 105 -15.81 11.52 11.21
N VAL A 106 -14.48 11.50 11.00
CA VAL A 106 -13.53 10.90 11.95
C VAL A 106 -13.51 11.68 13.28
N LYS A 107 -13.52 13.02 13.26
CA LYS A 107 -13.59 13.86 14.46
C LYS A 107 -14.88 13.59 15.24
N ARG A 108 -16.01 13.58 14.54
CA ARG A 108 -17.33 13.31 15.15
C ARG A 108 -17.39 11.93 15.81
N LEU A 109 -16.81 10.91 15.16
CA LEU A 109 -16.73 9.57 15.77
C LEU A 109 -15.80 9.54 16.98
N ARG A 110 -14.69 10.27 16.94
CA ARG A 110 -13.77 10.39 18.06
C ARG A 110 -14.46 11.04 19.27
N GLU A 111 -15.16 12.15 19.05
CA GLU A 111 -15.94 12.82 20.09
C GLU A 111 -16.93 11.87 20.76
N LEU A 112 -17.66 11.07 19.97
CA LEU A 112 -18.60 10.08 20.51
C LEU A 112 -17.93 8.91 21.25
N VAL A 113 -16.68 8.61 20.95
CA VAL A 113 -15.93 7.51 21.60
C VAL A 113 -15.24 7.99 22.87
N GLU A 114 -14.76 9.25 22.89
CA GLU A 114 -13.94 9.82 23.96
C GLU A 114 -14.76 10.66 24.97
N ASP A 115 -15.85 11.31 24.52
CA ASP A 115 -16.71 12.16 25.32
C ASP A 115 -18.02 11.43 25.72
N GLU A 116 -18.15 11.11 27.01
CA GLU A 116 -19.34 10.43 27.56
C GLU A 116 -20.60 11.29 27.48
N ASP A 117 -20.48 12.60 27.63
CA ASP A 117 -21.64 13.52 27.61
C ASP A 117 -22.21 13.63 26.17
N GLU A 118 -21.37 13.63 25.16
CA GLU A 118 -21.81 13.61 23.75
C GLU A 118 -22.38 12.22 23.37
N ALA A 119 -21.76 11.15 23.87
CA ALA A 119 -22.27 9.80 23.68
C ALA A 119 -23.67 9.61 24.27
N GLU A 120 -23.93 10.09 25.51
CA GLU A 120 -25.25 10.02 26.15
C GLU A 120 -26.33 10.80 25.40
N LYS A 121 -26.00 11.89 24.73
CA LYS A 121 -26.97 12.67 23.93
C LYS A 121 -27.40 11.93 22.65
N VAL A 122 -26.52 11.13 22.07
CA VAL A 122 -26.77 10.44 20.77
C VAL A 122 -27.22 9.02 20.99
N LEU A 123 -26.64 8.28 21.94
CA LEU A 123 -26.85 6.86 22.19
C LEU A 123 -27.99 6.59 23.18
N LYS A 124 -29.12 7.30 23.06
CA LYS A 124 -30.31 7.04 23.87
C LYS A 124 -31.14 5.92 23.27
N PRO A 125 -31.37 4.81 24.01
CA PRO A 125 -32.19 3.71 23.52
C PRO A 125 -33.66 4.08 23.44
N ALA A 126 -34.32 3.68 22.36
CA ALA A 126 -35.77 3.85 22.21
C ALA A 126 -36.54 2.84 23.06
N LYS A 127 -37.74 3.22 23.50
CA LYS A 127 -38.62 2.32 24.29
C LYS A 127 -39.16 1.15 23.48
N ASP A 128 -39.47 1.37 22.19
CA ASP A 128 -40.15 0.39 21.35
C ASP A 128 -39.20 -0.44 20.47
N GLY A 129 -37.93 -0.12 20.43
CA GLY A 129 -36.92 -0.78 19.57
C GLY A 129 -37.14 -0.53 18.07
N ALA A 130 -36.13 -0.77 17.26
CA ALA A 130 -36.24 -0.68 15.80
C ALA A 130 -36.58 -2.05 15.21
N SER A 131 -37.51 -2.10 14.24
CA SER A 131 -37.71 -3.33 13.45
C SER A 131 -36.51 -3.60 12.57
N ILE A 132 -35.96 -4.82 12.62
CA ILE A 132 -34.83 -5.23 11.77
C ILE A 132 -35.16 -5.11 10.28
N ALA A 133 -36.42 -5.34 9.90
CA ALA A 133 -36.91 -5.16 8.53
C ALA A 133 -36.74 -3.70 8.06
N THR A 134 -36.99 -2.73 8.96
CA THR A 134 -36.80 -1.31 8.69
C THR A 134 -35.32 -0.98 8.53
N VAL A 135 -34.45 -1.55 9.35
CA VAL A 135 -32.99 -1.37 9.26
C VAL A 135 -32.44 -1.89 7.94
N LEU A 136 -32.87 -3.09 7.51
CA LEU A 136 -32.45 -3.68 6.24
C LEU A 136 -32.99 -2.88 5.04
N PHE A 137 -34.22 -2.38 5.11
CA PHE A 137 -34.78 -1.53 4.06
C PHE A 137 -34.03 -0.20 3.96
N CYS A 138 -33.73 0.42 5.09
CA CYS A 138 -32.90 1.63 5.17
C CYS A 138 -31.52 1.40 4.54
N ALA A 139 -30.85 0.29 4.89
CA ALA A 139 -29.56 -0.07 4.31
C ALA A 139 -29.65 -0.27 2.79
N ASN A 140 -30.70 -0.91 2.31
CA ASN A 140 -30.94 -1.09 0.87
C ASN A 140 -31.06 0.25 0.14
N GLN A 141 -31.84 1.18 0.69
CA GLN A 141 -32.00 2.53 0.12
C GLN A 141 -30.67 3.29 0.10
N ILE A 142 -29.90 3.24 1.19
CA ILE A 142 -28.59 3.89 1.27
C ILE A 142 -27.64 3.33 0.19
N PHE A 143 -27.53 2.00 0.05
CA PHE A 143 -26.64 1.39 -0.94
C PHE A 143 -27.11 1.66 -2.38
N THR A 144 -28.40 1.65 -2.63
CA THR A 144 -28.96 1.93 -3.97
C THR A 144 -28.69 3.37 -4.38
N THR A 145 -28.85 4.31 -3.46
CA THR A 145 -28.69 5.74 -3.74
C THR A 145 -27.22 6.15 -3.83
N LYS A 146 -26.40 5.72 -2.87
CA LYS A 146 -25.02 6.20 -2.72
C LYS A 146 -23.98 5.32 -3.44
N ALA A 147 -24.18 4.01 -3.52
CA ALA A 147 -23.19 3.07 -4.05
C ALA A 147 -23.71 2.18 -5.21
N PRO A 148 -24.41 2.72 -6.24
CA PRO A 148 -25.01 1.89 -7.29
C PRO A 148 -23.97 1.14 -8.15
N ASN A 149 -22.76 1.68 -8.29
CA ASN A 149 -21.70 1.17 -9.17
C ASN A 149 -20.51 0.56 -8.42
N PHE A 150 -20.67 0.19 -7.15
CA PHE A 150 -19.62 -0.41 -6.36
C PHE A 150 -19.50 -1.91 -6.64
N SER A 151 -18.28 -2.43 -6.63
CA SER A 151 -18.00 -3.85 -6.85
C SER A 151 -18.27 -4.71 -5.63
N SER A 152 -18.17 -4.13 -4.44
CA SER A 152 -18.44 -4.77 -3.16
C SER A 152 -19.28 -3.84 -2.30
N ARG A 153 -20.35 -4.40 -1.71
CA ARG A 153 -21.22 -3.72 -0.75
C ARG A 153 -21.41 -4.63 0.44
N ARG A 154 -21.15 -4.13 1.63
CA ARG A 154 -21.21 -4.93 2.86
C ARG A 154 -21.94 -4.20 3.96
N LEU A 155 -22.90 -4.90 4.55
CA LEU A 155 -23.61 -4.45 5.75
C LEU A 155 -23.06 -5.20 6.96
N PHE A 156 -22.45 -4.50 7.89
CA PHE A 156 -21.96 -5.02 9.17
C PHE A 156 -23.05 -4.80 10.22
N LEU A 157 -23.74 -5.87 10.59
CA LEU A 157 -24.84 -5.82 11.56
C LEU A 157 -24.33 -6.23 12.94
N VAL A 158 -24.27 -5.28 13.87
CA VAL A 158 -23.81 -5.48 15.25
C VAL A 158 -25.03 -5.43 16.17
N THR A 159 -25.36 -6.53 16.85
CA THR A 159 -26.54 -6.62 17.71
C THR A 159 -26.38 -7.67 18.80
N ASP A 160 -27.07 -7.46 19.93
CA ASP A 160 -27.19 -8.40 21.05
C ASP A 160 -28.57 -9.08 21.12
N ASP A 161 -29.50 -8.67 20.25
CA ASP A 161 -30.85 -9.25 20.19
C ASP A 161 -30.89 -10.43 19.23
N ASP A 162 -31.02 -11.64 19.76
CA ASP A 162 -31.07 -12.89 18.99
C ASP A 162 -32.46 -13.20 18.39
N TYR A 163 -33.51 -12.46 18.83
CA TYR A 163 -34.87 -12.61 18.32
C TYR A 163 -35.61 -11.26 18.21
N PRO A 164 -35.22 -10.39 17.25
CA PRO A 164 -35.70 -9.00 17.15
C PRO A 164 -37.13 -8.86 16.59
N VAL A 165 -37.92 -9.93 16.55
CA VAL A 165 -39.27 -9.95 15.95
C VAL A 165 -40.31 -10.35 16.98
N LYS A 166 -41.40 -9.56 17.04
CA LYS A 166 -42.54 -9.82 17.94
C LYS A 166 -43.62 -10.68 17.26
N VAL A 167 -43.69 -10.63 15.93
CA VAL A 167 -44.75 -11.31 15.14
C VAL A 167 -44.10 -12.02 13.95
N LYS A 168 -44.66 -13.19 13.58
CA LYS A 168 -44.16 -14.00 12.45
C LYS A 168 -44.11 -13.23 11.12
N ALA A 169 -45.08 -12.36 10.86
CA ALA A 169 -45.11 -11.52 9.66
C ALA A 169 -43.91 -10.59 9.54
N ASP A 170 -43.34 -10.11 10.69
CA ASP A 170 -42.16 -9.28 10.70
C ASP A 170 -40.90 -10.07 10.32
N LYS A 171 -40.84 -11.36 10.67
CA LYS A 171 -39.77 -12.26 10.25
C LYS A 171 -39.76 -12.43 8.74
N ASP A 172 -40.91 -12.73 8.13
CA ASP A 172 -41.05 -12.93 6.69
C ASP A 172 -40.67 -11.64 5.92
N THR A 173 -41.05 -10.49 6.47
CA THR A 173 -40.69 -9.18 5.93
C THR A 173 -39.18 -8.97 6.00
N ALA A 174 -38.53 -9.26 7.14
CA ALA A 174 -37.08 -9.12 7.30
C ALA A 174 -36.31 -10.03 6.35
N VAL A 175 -36.73 -11.28 6.16
CA VAL A 175 -36.12 -12.21 5.20
C VAL A 175 -36.26 -11.70 3.77
N THR A 176 -37.41 -11.12 3.41
CA THR A 176 -37.62 -10.53 2.08
C THR A 176 -36.66 -9.34 1.87
N ARG A 177 -36.54 -8.46 2.85
CA ARG A 177 -35.60 -7.31 2.79
C ARG A 177 -34.12 -7.73 2.74
N ALA A 178 -33.76 -8.82 3.40
CA ALA A 178 -32.42 -9.38 3.29
C ALA A 178 -32.16 -9.92 1.87
N ARG A 179 -33.12 -10.58 1.24
CA ARG A 179 -33.05 -11.03 -0.16
C ARG A 179 -32.86 -9.85 -1.12
N ASP A 180 -33.62 -8.78 -0.94
CA ASP A 180 -33.49 -7.55 -1.72
C ASP A 180 -32.04 -7.00 -1.66
N LEU A 181 -31.38 -7.06 -0.48
CA LEU A 181 -29.97 -6.68 -0.33
C LEU A 181 -29.02 -7.63 -1.05
N TYR A 182 -29.24 -8.95 -0.97
CA TYR A 182 -28.42 -9.93 -1.71
C TYR A 182 -28.61 -9.80 -3.22
N ASP A 183 -29.82 -9.53 -3.71
CA ASP A 183 -30.09 -9.28 -5.14
C ASP A 183 -29.39 -8.00 -5.63
N LEU A 184 -29.26 -7.00 -4.76
CA LEU A 184 -28.44 -5.80 -5.02
C LEU A 184 -26.92 -6.10 -5.03
N GLY A 185 -26.51 -7.31 -4.62
CA GLY A 185 -25.10 -7.70 -4.47
C GLY A 185 -24.46 -7.19 -3.17
N CYS A 186 -25.28 -6.96 -2.12
CA CYS A 186 -24.79 -6.66 -0.79
C CYS A 186 -24.60 -7.95 0.02
N THR A 187 -23.52 -8.04 0.79
CA THR A 187 -23.33 -9.11 1.78
C THR A 187 -23.68 -8.59 3.17
N ILE A 188 -24.32 -9.42 3.97
CA ILE A 188 -24.67 -9.12 5.36
C ILE A 188 -23.75 -9.93 6.26
N ASP A 189 -22.89 -9.24 7.02
CA ASP A 189 -22.00 -9.83 8.00
C ASP A 189 -22.54 -9.55 9.41
N LEU A 190 -22.91 -10.60 10.15
CA LEU A 190 -23.45 -10.50 11.50
C LEU A 190 -22.33 -10.56 12.54
N PHE A 191 -22.33 -9.58 13.46
CA PHE A 191 -21.47 -9.51 14.65
C PHE A 191 -22.33 -9.69 15.90
N PRO A 192 -22.56 -10.93 16.34
CA PRO A 192 -23.43 -11.22 17.47
C PRO A 192 -22.74 -10.86 18.79
N ILE A 193 -23.42 -10.15 19.65
CA ILE A 193 -22.97 -9.82 20.99
C ILE A 193 -23.77 -10.64 21.99
N SER A 194 -23.07 -11.50 22.73
CA SER A 194 -23.72 -12.29 23.80
C SER A 194 -23.94 -11.42 25.05
N GLN A 195 -25.11 -11.54 25.65
CA GLN A 195 -25.42 -10.92 26.95
C GLN A 195 -24.76 -11.71 28.09
N ARG A 196 -24.69 -11.11 29.30
CA ARG A 196 -23.98 -11.71 30.43
C ARG A 196 -24.45 -13.11 30.79
N ASP A 197 -25.77 -13.33 30.75
CA ASP A 197 -26.40 -14.57 31.21
C ASP A 197 -26.92 -15.44 30.07
N GLN A 198 -26.85 -14.96 28.82
CA GLN A 198 -27.40 -15.65 27.68
C GLN A 198 -26.44 -15.56 26.48
N SER A 199 -26.02 -16.70 25.97
CA SER A 199 -25.28 -16.77 24.72
C SER A 199 -26.20 -16.42 23.55
N PHE A 200 -25.71 -15.64 22.59
CA PHE A 200 -26.45 -15.31 21.39
C PHE A 200 -26.73 -16.56 20.56
N ASP A 201 -28.02 -16.83 20.33
CA ASP A 201 -28.46 -17.97 19.53
C ASP A 201 -28.90 -17.52 18.13
N ARG A 202 -27.99 -17.64 17.19
CA ARG A 202 -28.21 -17.28 15.78
C ARG A 202 -29.33 -18.09 15.13
N SER A 203 -29.54 -19.34 15.53
CA SER A 203 -30.51 -20.27 14.91
C SER A 203 -31.96 -19.81 15.10
N ARG A 204 -32.25 -18.97 16.08
CA ARG A 204 -33.60 -18.46 16.36
C ARG A 204 -34.14 -17.55 15.25
N PHE A 205 -33.25 -16.77 14.60
CA PHE A 205 -33.67 -15.78 13.61
C PHE A 205 -32.65 -15.59 12.47
N TYR A 206 -31.38 -15.43 12.75
CA TYR A 206 -30.39 -14.94 11.77
C TYR A 206 -29.90 -16.00 10.78
N ASP A 207 -30.10 -17.29 11.03
CA ASP A 207 -29.76 -18.34 10.07
C ASP A 207 -30.62 -18.29 8.81
N ASP A 208 -31.88 -17.78 8.94
CA ASP A 208 -32.78 -17.57 7.82
C ASP A 208 -32.51 -16.27 7.05
N LEU A 209 -31.69 -15.35 7.63
CA LEU A 209 -31.46 -13.99 7.13
C LEU A 209 -30.08 -13.82 6.55
N VAL A 210 -29.06 -14.43 7.17
CA VAL A 210 -27.65 -14.31 6.76
C VAL A 210 -27.22 -15.56 6.04
N TYR A 211 -27.19 -15.48 4.72
CA TYR A 211 -26.74 -16.59 3.88
C TYR A 211 -25.21 -16.66 3.83
N PRO A 212 -24.61 -17.86 3.96
CA PRO A 212 -23.23 -18.03 3.60
C PRO A 212 -23.10 -17.75 2.10
N THR A 213 -22.24 -16.80 1.73
CA THR A 213 -21.92 -16.54 0.32
C THR A 213 -21.44 -17.84 -0.30
N SER A 214 -22.17 -18.33 -1.30
CA SER A 214 -21.84 -19.58 -1.97
C SER A 214 -20.48 -19.44 -2.67
N PRO A 215 -19.54 -20.39 -2.51
CA PRO A 215 -18.29 -20.41 -3.25
C PRO A 215 -18.46 -20.72 -4.76
N SER A 216 -19.69 -20.76 -5.25
CA SER A 216 -19.99 -21.05 -6.66
C SER A 216 -19.72 -19.90 -7.62
N ASP A 217 -19.52 -18.68 -7.14
CA ASP A 217 -19.08 -17.56 -7.96
C ASP A 217 -17.56 -17.36 -7.77
N PRO A 218 -16.72 -17.69 -8.79
CA PRO A 218 -15.29 -17.51 -8.70
C PRO A 218 -14.85 -16.04 -8.62
N ASP A 219 -15.74 -15.11 -8.93
CA ASP A 219 -15.52 -13.66 -8.81
C ASP A 219 -16.16 -13.08 -7.53
N ALA A 220 -16.85 -13.91 -6.74
CA ALA A 220 -17.40 -13.48 -5.45
C ALA A 220 -16.26 -13.05 -4.51
N PRO A 221 -16.45 -11.97 -3.74
CA PRO A 221 -15.50 -11.63 -2.69
C PRO A 221 -15.31 -12.85 -1.79
N VAL A 222 -14.04 -13.20 -1.54
CA VAL A 222 -13.73 -14.21 -0.53
C VAL A 222 -14.44 -13.78 0.74
N SER A 223 -15.48 -14.51 1.12
CA SER A 223 -16.17 -14.25 2.37
C SER A 223 -15.13 -14.28 3.48
N VAL A 224 -15.18 -13.29 4.35
CA VAL A 224 -14.58 -13.43 5.68
C VAL A 224 -14.99 -14.82 6.16
N PRO A 225 -14.04 -15.68 6.64
CA PRO A 225 -14.34 -17.06 6.97
C PRO A 225 -15.67 -17.10 7.72
N SER A 226 -16.62 -17.85 7.19
CA SER A 226 -17.96 -17.96 7.76
C SER A 226 -17.75 -18.50 9.17
N MET A 227 -17.83 -17.63 10.17
CA MET A 227 -17.73 -17.97 11.56
C MET A 227 -19.01 -18.68 12.01
N THR A 228 -19.25 -19.84 11.42
CA THR A 228 -20.40 -20.73 11.69
C THR A 228 -20.23 -21.57 12.95
N LYS A 229 -19.25 -21.28 13.81
CA LYS A 229 -19.14 -21.98 15.09
C LYS A 229 -19.60 -21.08 16.22
N VAL A 230 -20.52 -21.61 16.99
CA VAL A 230 -21.20 -21.07 18.18
C VAL A 230 -20.36 -19.99 18.90
N ALA A 231 -20.82 -18.74 18.82
CA ALA A 231 -20.18 -17.63 19.51
C ALA A 231 -20.26 -17.82 21.02
N LYS A 232 -19.12 -17.84 21.68
CA LYS A 232 -19.06 -17.74 23.15
C LYS A 232 -19.17 -16.27 23.58
N SER A 233 -19.62 -16.03 24.81
CA SER A 233 -19.75 -14.68 25.36
C SER A 233 -18.51 -13.82 25.09
N GLY A 234 -18.69 -12.64 24.49
CA GLY A 234 -17.61 -11.72 24.12
C GLY A 234 -16.99 -11.91 22.72
N GLU A 235 -17.37 -12.94 21.98
CA GLU A 235 -16.80 -13.19 20.64
C GLU A 235 -17.08 -12.12 19.60
N GLY A 236 -18.27 -11.47 19.63
CA GLY A 236 -18.62 -10.41 18.69
C GLY A 236 -17.64 -9.22 18.73
N ILE A 237 -17.21 -8.82 19.92
CA ILE A 237 -16.19 -7.77 20.09
C ILE A 237 -14.82 -8.27 19.62
N THR A 238 -14.50 -9.52 19.90
CA THR A 238 -13.26 -10.15 19.43
C THR A 238 -13.26 -10.25 17.91
N LEU A 239 -14.40 -10.56 17.29
CA LEU A 239 -14.60 -10.57 15.85
C LEU A 239 -14.40 -9.18 15.23
N LEU A 240 -14.94 -8.13 15.85
CA LEU A 240 -14.71 -6.75 15.42
C LEU A 240 -13.23 -6.36 15.53
N LYS A 241 -12.53 -6.76 16.59
CA LYS A 241 -11.09 -6.54 16.74
C LYS A 241 -10.26 -7.36 15.72
N GLN A 242 -10.66 -8.58 15.44
CA GLN A 242 -10.07 -9.40 14.36
C GLN A 242 -10.33 -8.80 12.99
N LEU A 243 -11.50 -8.21 12.77
CA LEU A 243 -11.82 -7.48 11.56
C LEU A 243 -10.82 -6.35 11.33
N LEU A 244 -10.46 -5.57 12.35
CA LEU A 244 -9.42 -4.54 12.27
C LEU A 244 -8.06 -5.11 11.87
N SER A 245 -7.68 -6.25 12.39
CA SER A 245 -6.41 -6.92 12.04
C SER A 245 -6.45 -7.53 10.64
N SER A 246 -7.60 -8.05 10.19
CA SER A 246 -7.76 -8.70 8.89
C SER A 246 -8.02 -7.72 7.74
N ILE A 247 -8.54 -6.54 8.02
CA ILE A 247 -8.78 -5.50 7.01
C ILE A 247 -7.48 -4.91 6.47
N ASN A 248 -6.42 -4.89 7.27
CA ASN A 248 -5.07 -4.64 6.75
C ASN A 248 -4.63 -5.70 5.73
N SER A 249 -5.19 -6.90 5.77
CA SER A 249 -4.95 -8.01 4.85
C SER A 249 -6.10 -8.26 3.87
N LYS A 250 -6.78 -7.21 3.35
CA LYS A 250 -7.48 -7.23 2.06
C LYS A 250 -8.67 -8.20 1.89
N ALA A 251 -9.79 -7.86 2.43
CA ALA A 251 -11.07 -8.47 2.09
C ALA A 251 -11.63 -8.06 0.71
N THR A 252 -11.00 -7.15 -0.03
CA THR A 252 -11.43 -6.80 -1.39
C THR A 252 -11.00 -7.86 -2.38
N PRO A 253 -11.92 -8.43 -3.17
CA PRO A 253 -11.60 -9.38 -4.22
C PRO A 253 -10.62 -8.72 -5.20
N ARG A 254 -9.49 -9.38 -5.45
CA ARG A 254 -8.48 -8.85 -6.35
C ARG A 254 -8.90 -9.12 -7.77
N ARG A 255 -9.08 -8.05 -8.52
CA ARG A 255 -9.29 -8.16 -9.96
C ARG A 255 -8.09 -8.84 -10.60
N ALA A 256 -8.37 -9.81 -11.48
CA ALA A 256 -7.34 -10.38 -12.31
C ALA A 256 -6.67 -9.28 -13.16
N LEU A 257 -5.35 -9.30 -13.23
CA LEU A 257 -4.57 -8.41 -14.11
C LEU A 257 -4.86 -8.72 -15.57
N PHE A 258 -5.03 -10.00 -15.87
CA PHE A 258 -5.37 -10.53 -17.18
C PHE A 258 -6.14 -11.85 -17.08
N SER A 259 -6.95 -12.15 -18.09
CA SER A 259 -7.51 -13.47 -18.39
C SER A 259 -7.00 -13.88 -19.76
N LEU A 260 -6.24 -14.96 -19.85
CA LEU A 260 -5.53 -15.36 -21.07
C LEU A 260 -5.54 -16.87 -21.27
N PRO A 261 -5.42 -17.34 -22.52
CA PRO A 261 -5.14 -18.76 -22.78
C PRO A 261 -3.69 -19.12 -22.42
N LEU A 262 -3.53 -20.23 -21.73
CA LEU A 262 -2.25 -20.94 -21.58
C LEU A 262 -2.22 -22.06 -22.60
N GLU A 263 -1.27 -21.96 -23.55
CA GLU A 263 -1.13 -22.90 -24.67
C GLU A 263 0.01 -23.89 -24.39
N PHE A 264 -0.28 -25.20 -24.51
CA PHE A 264 0.70 -26.28 -24.49
C PHE A 264 1.17 -26.66 -25.91
N GLY A 265 0.41 -26.24 -26.91
CA GLY A 265 0.63 -26.50 -28.32
C GLY A 265 -0.60 -26.01 -29.11
N PRO A 266 -0.65 -26.29 -30.41
CA PRO A 266 -1.71 -25.79 -31.28
C PRO A 266 -3.14 -26.16 -30.81
N ASP A 267 -3.30 -27.36 -30.26
CA ASP A 267 -4.61 -27.97 -30.02
C ASP A 267 -4.99 -28.02 -28.53
N LEU A 268 -4.09 -27.67 -27.62
CA LEU A 268 -4.36 -27.71 -26.18
C LEU A 268 -4.20 -26.33 -25.55
N ARG A 269 -5.33 -25.74 -25.20
CA ARG A 269 -5.45 -24.44 -24.54
C ARG A 269 -6.30 -24.54 -23.28
N ILE A 270 -5.91 -23.85 -22.24
CA ILE A 270 -6.69 -23.70 -21.01
C ILE A 270 -6.78 -22.23 -20.62
N GLY A 271 -7.88 -21.85 -19.97
CA GLY A 271 -8.06 -20.50 -19.45
C GLY A 271 -7.32 -20.28 -18.12
N VAL A 272 -6.59 -19.18 -18.01
CA VAL A 272 -5.92 -18.77 -16.77
C VAL A 272 -6.11 -17.29 -16.49
N LYS A 273 -6.24 -16.96 -15.20
CA LYS A 273 -6.26 -15.59 -14.69
C LYS A 273 -4.96 -15.29 -13.94
N GLY A 274 -4.40 -14.10 -14.13
CA GLY A 274 -3.19 -13.65 -13.45
C GLY A 274 -3.49 -12.60 -12.38
N TYR A 275 -2.87 -12.74 -11.19
CA TYR A 275 -3.07 -11.86 -10.04
C TYR A 275 -1.76 -11.29 -9.53
N ILE A 276 -1.72 -9.98 -9.27
CA ILE A 276 -0.58 -9.35 -8.60
C ILE A 276 -0.82 -9.41 -7.10
N LEU A 277 -0.06 -10.24 -6.38
CA LEU A 277 -0.19 -10.40 -4.93
C LEU A 277 0.67 -9.38 -4.17
N ILE A 278 1.79 -8.94 -4.73
CA ILE A 278 2.71 -8.00 -4.12
C ILE A 278 2.80 -6.75 -4.99
N LYS A 279 2.34 -5.62 -4.46
CA LYS A 279 2.45 -4.32 -5.10
C LYS A 279 3.08 -3.33 -4.12
N ARG A 280 4.12 -2.62 -4.56
CA ARG A 280 4.69 -1.53 -3.76
C ARG A 280 3.60 -0.49 -3.51
N GLN A 281 3.43 -0.15 -2.25
CA GLN A 281 2.54 0.93 -1.85
C GLN A 281 3.33 2.24 -1.85
N GLU A 282 2.73 3.28 -2.42
CA GLU A 282 3.30 4.62 -2.50
C GLU A 282 2.43 5.59 -1.72
N HIS A 283 2.97 6.76 -1.39
CA HIS A 283 2.22 7.84 -0.78
C HIS A 283 1.04 8.27 -1.67
N THR A 284 0.03 8.85 -1.05
CA THR A 284 -1.10 9.44 -1.76
C THR A 284 -0.60 10.54 -2.69
N LYS A 285 -1.13 10.60 -3.91
CA LYS A 285 -0.77 11.65 -4.88
C LYS A 285 -1.18 13.01 -4.35
N SER A 286 -0.25 13.95 -4.39
CA SER A 286 -0.53 15.34 -4.04
C SER A 286 -1.34 16.04 -5.13
N CYS A 287 -2.15 17.02 -4.75
CA CYS A 287 -2.77 17.99 -5.65
C CYS A 287 -2.26 19.39 -5.33
N TYR A 288 -2.33 20.29 -6.32
CA TYR A 288 -2.03 21.70 -6.09
C TYR A 288 -3.29 22.44 -5.65
N VAL A 289 -3.14 23.28 -4.63
CA VAL A 289 -4.22 24.08 -4.07
C VAL A 289 -3.78 25.55 -4.08
N TRP A 290 -4.65 26.43 -4.59
CA TRP A 290 -4.46 27.87 -4.50
C TRP A 290 -4.98 28.37 -3.14
N VAL A 291 -4.11 29.00 -2.38
CA VAL A 291 -4.39 29.46 -1.01
C VAL A 291 -4.54 30.99 -0.91
N GLY A 292 -4.46 31.71 -2.02
CA GLY A 292 -4.55 33.18 -2.03
C GLY A 292 -5.97 33.75 -2.00
N GLY A 293 -7.02 32.94 -1.90
CA GLY A 293 -8.41 33.36 -1.76
C GLY A 293 -8.99 33.05 -0.38
N ASP A 294 -10.26 33.41 -0.15
CA ASP A 294 -10.97 33.16 1.12
C ASP A 294 -11.06 31.68 1.48
N LYS A 295 -11.08 30.81 0.49
CA LYS A 295 -11.06 29.34 0.67
C LYS A 295 -10.04 28.70 -0.25
N PRO A 296 -9.33 27.66 0.21
CA PRO A 296 -8.42 26.88 -0.64
C PRO A 296 -9.17 26.25 -1.82
N GLN A 297 -8.64 26.41 -3.04
CA GLN A 297 -9.25 25.86 -4.27
C GLN A 297 -8.28 24.94 -4.99
N ILE A 298 -8.77 23.78 -5.44
CA ILE A 298 -7.97 22.82 -6.20
C ILE A 298 -7.64 23.44 -7.57
N VAL A 299 -6.35 23.42 -7.93
CA VAL A 299 -5.85 23.94 -9.20
C VAL A 299 -5.77 22.82 -10.23
N SER A 300 -6.38 23.03 -11.39
CA SER A 300 -6.19 22.18 -12.56
C SER A 300 -5.14 22.78 -13.49
N SER A 301 -4.23 21.95 -14.02
CA SER A 301 -3.25 22.38 -15.02
C SER A 301 -3.60 21.83 -16.40
N SER A 302 -3.47 22.67 -17.43
CA SER A 302 -3.55 22.27 -18.83
C SER A 302 -2.20 22.51 -19.51
N THR A 303 -1.78 21.57 -20.36
CA THR A 303 -0.54 21.70 -21.14
C THR A 303 -0.91 21.97 -22.60
N THR A 304 -0.46 23.08 -23.13
CA THR A 304 -0.51 23.43 -24.56
C THR A 304 0.86 23.23 -25.17
N HIS A 305 0.90 22.69 -26.39
CA HIS A 305 2.13 22.59 -27.19
C HIS A 305 2.18 23.79 -28.14
N MET A 306 3.34 24.40 -28.26
CA MET A 306 3.55 25.52 -29.17
C MET A 306 4.68 25.17 -30.13
N ALA A 307 4.58 25.64 -31.38
CA ALA A 307 5.65 25.54 -32.37
C ALA A 307 6.82 26.43 -31.91
N ASP A 308 8.05 25.93 -32.07
CA ASP A 308 9.25 26.61 -31.59
C ASP A 308 9.55 27.89 -32.39
N ASP A 309 9.25 27.88 -33.70
CA ASP A 309 9.51 28.97 -34.65
C ASP A 309 8.43 30.07 -34.67
N THR A 310 7.17 29.69 -34.58
CA THR A 310 6.02 30.59 -34.75
C THR A 310 5.26 30.89 -33.48
N ALA A 311 5.59 30.23 -32.35
CA ALA A 311 4.86 30.29 -31.09
C ALA A 311 3.34 29.98 -31.22
N ARG A 312 2.92 29.35 -32.33
CA ARG A 312 1.55 28.93 -32.56
C ARG A 312 1.18 27.76 -31.65
N ALA A 313 0.01 27.81 -31.05
CA ALA A 313 -0.55 26.68 -30.34
C ALA A 313 -0.85 25.50 -31.29
N ILE A 314 -0.33 24.32 -30.99
CA ILE A 314 -0.45 23.11 -31.80
C ILE A 314 -1.50 22.20 -31.17
N GLU A 315 -2.43 21.70 -31.94
CA GLU A 315 -3.42 20.74 -31.51
C GLU A 315 -2.81 19.36 -31.34
N LYS A 316 -3.37 18.55 -30.41
CA LYS A 316 -2.90 17.17 -30.15
C LYS A 316 -2.96 16.28 -31.39
N THR A 317 -3.85 16.54 -32.30
CA THR A 317 -4.04 15.84 -33.60
C THR A 317 -2.90 16.07 -34.57
N GLU A 318 -2.26 17.25 -34.51
CA GLU A 318 -1.11 17.62 -35.35
C GLU A 318 0.21 17.03 -34.83
N LEU A 319 0.24 16.51 -33.56
CA LEU A 319 1.44 15.98 -32.95
C LEU A 319 1.71 14.55 -33.36
N ARG A 320 2.94 14.27 -33.82
CA ARG A 320 3.46 12.92 -34.06
C ARG A 320 4.59 12.60 -33.12
N LYS A 321 4.77 11.32 -32.80
CA LYS A 321 5.94 10.86 -32.05
C LYS A 321 7.11 10.69 -32.99
N ALA A 322 8.23 11.32 -32.68
CA ALA A 322 9.47 11.18 -33.42
C ALA A 322 10.54 10.47 -32.56
N TYR A 323 11.36 9.66 -33.21
CA TYR A 323 12.51 8.99 -32.60
C TYR A 323 13.77 9.42 -33.36
N LYS A 324 14.82 9.76 -32.62
CA LYS A 324 16.10 10.11 -33.25
C LYS A 324 16.84 8.86 -33.72
N PHE A 325 17.23 8.87 -34.98
CA PHE A 325 18.11 7.85 -35.57
C PHE A 325 19.28 8.57 -36.26
N GLY A 326 20.45 8.52 -35.62
CA GLY A 326 21.55 9.38 -36.02
C GLY A 326 21.22 10.86 -35.82
N GLY A 327 21.35 11.68 -36.87
CA GLY A 327 20.98 13.10 -36.90
C GLY A 327 19.52 13.36 -37.22
N ASP A 328 18.78 12.37 -37.70
CA ASP A 328 17.43 12.51 -38.24
C ASP A 328 16.35 12.17 -37.21
N ALA A 329 15.20 12.86 -37.29
CA ALA A 329 14.02 12.58 -36.50
C ALA A 329 12.98 11.83 -37.34
N ILE A 330 12.84 10.53 -37.09
CA ILE A 330 11.88 9.67 -37.79
C ILE A 330 10.55 9.74 -37.06
N THR A 331 9.50 10.16 -37.76
CA THR A 331 8.16 10.32 -37.21
C THR A 331 7.28 9.11 -37.54
N PHE A 332 6.46 8.70 -36.57
CA PHE A 332 5.47 7.65 -36.75
C PHE A 332 4.05 8.19 -36.55
N THR A 333 3.14 7.73 -37.38
CA THR A 333 1.71 7.93 -37.17
C THR A 333 1.22 7.04 -36.00
N PRO A 334 0.10 7.39 -35.33
CA PRO A 334 -0.48 6.55 -34.31
C PRO A 334 -0.78 5.11 -34.78
N GLU A 335 -1.21 4.96 -36.04
CA GLU A 335 -1.52 3.65 -36.64
C GLU A 335 -0.27 2.81 -36.85
N GLU A 336 0.82 3.39 -37.31
CA GLU A 336 2.12 2.70 -37.47
C GLU A 336 2.66 2.25 -36.12
N ILE A 337 2.57 3.08 -35.07
CA ILE A 337 2.96 2.68 -33.71
C ILE A 337 2.12 1.49 -33.21
N ILE A 338 0.82 1.49 -33.49
CA ILE A 338 -0.06 0.36 -33.13
C ILE A 338 0.37 -0.90 -33.87
N LYS A 339 0.60 -0.83 -35.18
CA LYS A 339 1.07 -1.97 -35.99
C LYS A 339 2.40 -2.53 -35.48
N ILE A 340 3.37 -1.66 -35.18
CA ILE A 340 4.67 -2.06 -34.62
C ILE A 340 4.48 -2.79 -33.28
N ARG A 341 3.63 -2.30 -32.40
CA ARG A 341 3.37 -2.91 -31.09
C ARG A 341 2.59 -4.22 -31.17
N GLN A 342 1.77 -4.40 -32.18
CA GLN A 342 0.96 -5.61 -32.39
C GLN A 342 1.66 -6.66 -33.25
N ALA A 343 2.89 -6.42 -33.68
CA ALA A 343 3.66 -7.32 -34.56
C ALA A 343 3.84 -8.75 -34.00
N PHE A 344 3.76 -8.92 -32.68
CA PHE A 344 4.00 -10.20 -32.01
C PHE A 344 2.73 -11.04 -31.80
N GLY A 345 1.55 -10.52 -32.17
CA GLY A 345 0.28 -11.25 -32.11
C GLY A 345 -0.58 -10.96 -30.88
N ASP A 346 -1.52 -11.87 -30.63
CA ASP A 346 -2.52 -11.72 -29.57
C ASP A 346 -1.99 -12.10 -28.17
N PRO A 347 -2.62 -11.60 -27.10
CA PRO A 347 -2.25 -11.94 -25.74
C PRO A 347 -2.37 -13.42 -25.45
N VAL A 348 -1.29 -14.02 -24.93
CA VAL A 348 -1.20 -15.47 -24.73
C VAL A 348 -0.03 -15.83 -23.81
N ILE A 349 -0.12 -16.97 -23.14
CA ILE A 349 1.01 -17.63 -22.47
C ILE A 349 1.29 -18.92 -23.22
N ARG A 350 2.44 -19.05 -23.89
CA ARG A 350 2.85 -20.26 -24.64
C ARG A 350 3.97 -20.97 -23.92
N ILE A 351 3.81 -22.26 -23.67
CA ILE A 351 4.86 -23.09 -23.11
C ILE A 351 5.89 -23.40 -24.20
N ILE A 352 7.15 -23.02 -23.95
CA ILE A 352 8.29 -23.35 -24.81
C ILE A 352 8.84 -24.74 -24.44
N GLY A 353 8.91 -25.01 -23.12
CA GLY A 353 9.45 -26.26 -22.59
C GLY A 353 9.63 -26.23 -21.08
N PHE A 354 10.26 -27.29 -20.56
CA PHE A 354 10.45 -27.44 -19.10
C PHE A 354 11.92 -27.58 -18.74
N LYS A 355 12.34 -26.92 -17.66
CA LYS A 355 13.70 -26.98 -17.11
C LYS A 355 13.66 -27.34 -15.61
N PRO A 356 14.75 -27.86 -15.04
CA PRO A 356 14.86 -28.01 -13.60
C PRO A 356 14.71 -26.66 -12.90
N LEU A 357 14.06 -26.63 -11.73
CA LEU A 357 13.90 -25.41 -10.96
C LEU A 357 15.23 -24.79 -10.52
N SER A 358 16.26 -25.63 -10.30
CA SER A 358 17.62 -25.20 -9.99
C SER A 358 18.30 -24.35 -11.10
N SER A 359 17.78 -24.43 -12.33
CA SER A 359 18.26 -23.59 -13.44
C SER A 359 17.79 -22.15 -13.39
N LEU A 360 16.89 -21.79 -12.46
CA LEU A 360 16.42 -20.42 -12.27
C LEU A 360 17.32 -19.71 -11.26
N PRO A 361 18.24 -18.85 -11.69
CA PRO A 361 19.09 -18.12 -10.76
C PRO A 361 18.29 -17.00 -10.05
N ILE A 362 18.61 -16.76 -8.79
CA ILE A 362 17.91 -15.75 -7.97
C ILE A 362 17.97 -14.35 -8.58
N TRP A 363 19.10 -13.99 -9.18
CA TRP A 363 19.31 -12.70 -9.82
C TRP A 363 18.43 -12.46 -11.06
N ALA A 364 17.91 -13.53 -11.70
CA ALA A 364 16.99 -13.40 -12.83
C ALA A 364 15.58 -12.97 -12.43
N ASN A 365 15.24 -13.03 -11.14
CA ASN A 365 13.95 -12.56 -10.61
C ASN A 365 13.99 -11.05 -10.34
N THR A 366 14.00 -10.25 -11.41
CA THR A 366 14.16 -8.79 -11.34
C THR A 366 12.82 -8.04 -11.31
N ASN A 367 11.74 -8.68 -11.74
CA ASN A 367 10.41 -8.09 -11.87
C ASN A 367 9.38 -8.76 -10.96
N LYS A 368 8.24 -8.10 -10.76
CA LYS A 368 7.13 -8.62 -9.94
C LYS A 368 6.59 -9.91 -10.55
N ALA A 369 6.54 -10.96 -9.74
CA ALA A 369 5.90 -12.21 -10.12
C ALA A 369 4.37 -12.05 -10.11
N THR A 370 3.71 -12.68 -11.08
CA THR A 370 2.24 -12.76 -11.17
C THR A 370 1.79 -14.15 -10.76
N PHE A 371 0.83 -14.24 -9.85
CA PHE A 371 0.22 -15.51 -9.47
C PHE A 371 -0.84 -15.91 -10.49
N ILE A 372 -0.76 -17.11 -11.02
CA ILE A 372 -1.68 -17.65 -12.04
C ILE A 372 -2.56 -18.73 -11.41
N TYR A 373 -3.85 -18.61 -11.70
CA TYR A 373 -4.88 -19.55 -11.28
C TYR A 373 -5.81 -19.89 -12.46
N PRO A 374 -6.36 -21.12 -12.55
CA PRO A 374 -7.21 -21.53 -13.66
C PRO A 374 -8.55 -20.79 -13.70
N SER A 375 -9.13 -20.70 -14.88
CA SER A 375 -10.46 -20.13 -15.12
C SER A 375 -11.23 -20.99 -16.10
N GLU A 376 -12.47 -21.34 -15.74
CA GLU A 376 -13.36 -22.13 -16.60
C GLU A 376 -14.19 -21.26 -17.57
N VAL A 377 -14.04 -19.93 -17.53
CA VAL A 377 -14.91 -18.99 -18.27
C VAL A 377 -14.81 -19.21 -19.79
N ASP A 378 -13.59 -19.34 -20.31
CA ASP A 378 -13.35 -19.44 -21.75
C ASP A 378 -13.16 -20.92 -22.22
N PHE A 379 -12.64 -21.78 -21.33
CA PHE A 379 -12.27 -23.16 -21.64
C PHE A 379 -12.67 -24.09 -20.51
N ILE A 380 -13.67 -24.93 -20.74
CA ILE A 380 -14.16 -25.93 -19.79
C ILE A 380 -13.09 -27.01 -19.56
N GLY A 381 -12.86 -27.43 -18.32
CA GLY A 381 -11.84 -28.41 -17.93
C GLY A 381 -10.47 -27.81 -17.62
N SER A 382 -10.33 -26.49 -17.71
CA SER A 382 -9.08 -25.77 -17.41
C SER A 382 -8.52 -26.08 -16.03
N THR A 383 -9.35 -26.16 -15.01
CA THR A 383 -8.95 -26.44 -13.62
C THR A 383 -8.29 -27.81 -13.47
N ARG A 384 -8.80 -28.84 -14.14
CA ARG A 384 -8.25 -30.19 -14.07
C ARG A 384 -6.86 -30.28 -14.74
N VAL A 385 -6.74 -29.71 -15.94
CA VAL A 385 -5.47 -29.69 -16.68
C VAL A 385 -4.42 -28.85 -15.94
N PHE A 386 -4.83 -27.69 -15.43
CA PHE A 386 -3.96 -26.82 -14.62
C PHE A 386 -3.45 -27.51 -13.35
N SER A 387 -4.34 -28.18 -12.59
CA SER A 387 -3.97 -28.90 -11.38
C SER A 387 -3.00 -30.05 -11.69
N ALA A 388 -3.22 -30.80 -12.78
CA ALA A 388 -2.31 -31.85 -13.22
C ALA A 388 -0.91 -31.29 -13.57
N LEU A 389 -0.86 -30.18 -14.30
CA LEU A 389 0.40 -29.49 -14.62
C LEU A 389 1.13 -29.04 -13.35
N GLN A 390 0.44 -28.32 -12.45
CA GLN A 390 0.98 -27.78 -11.21
C GLN A 390 1.57 -28.90 -10.33
N GLN A 391 0.80 -29.99 -10.10
CA GLN A 391 1.25 -31.11 -9.29
C GLN A 391 2.45 -31.83 -9.91
N LYS A 392 2.45 -32.03 -11.24
CA LYS A 392 3.57 -32.67 -11.92
C LYS A 392 4.84 -31.83 -11.85
N LEU A 393 4.74 -30.52 -12.07
CA LEU A 393 5.89 -29.61 -11.95
C LEU A 393 6.44 -29.61 -10.51
N LEU A 394 5.55 -29.61 -9.51
CA LEU A 394 5.94 -29.63 -8.11
C LEU A 394 6.67 -30.93 -7.74
N LYS A 395 6.12 -32.11 -8.12
CA LYS A 395 6.74 -33.42 -7.86
C LYS A 395 8.07 -33.58 -8.57
N SER A 396 8.18 -33.10 -9.81
CA SER A 396 9.40 -33.25 -10.61
C SER A 396 10.44 -32.16 -10.37
N LYS A 397 10.17 -31.17 -9.49
CA LYS A 397 11.01 -29.99 -9.24
C LYS A 397 11.42 -29.26 -10.52
N LYS A 398 10.46 -29.09 -11.43
CA LYS A 398 10.65 -28.43 -12.73
C LYS A 398 9.88 -27.12 -12.78
N MET A 399 10.31 -26.22 -13.67
CA MET A 399 9.61 -25.02 -14.08
C MET A 399 9.27 -25.08 -15.57
N GLY A 400 8.22 -24.40 -15.98
CA GLY A 400 7.92 -24.15 -17.39
C GLY A 400 8.63 -22.89 -17.86
N LEU A 401 9.27 -22.94 -19.03
CA LEU A 401 9.72 -21.74 -19.73
C LEU A 401 8.62 -21.34 -20.71
N VAL A 402 8.20 -20.08 -20.67
CA VAL A 402 7.06 -19.59 -21.45
C VAL A 402 7.37 -18.29 -22.16
N TRP A 403 6.74 -18.12 -23.32
CA TRP A 403 6.65 -16.89 -24.06
C TRP A 403 5.30 -16.25 -23.74
N PHE A 404 5.30 -14.98 -23.31
CA PHE A 404 4.15 -14.34 -22.70
C PHE A 404 3.90 -12.96 -23.29
N ILE A 405 2.67 -12.71 -23.73
CA ILE A 405 2.15 -11.39 -24.10
C ILE A 405 0.93 -11.11 -23.20
N SER A 406 1.03 -10.08 -22.35
CA SER A 406 0.00 -9.77 -21.36
C SER A 406 -1.22 -9.07 -21.94
N ARG A 407 -1.06 -8.30 -23.02
CA ARG A 407 -2.12 -7.53 -23.71
C ARG A 407 -1.69 -7.20 -25.14
N ARG A 408 -2.65 -6.88 -25.99
CA ARG A 408 -2.47 -6.72 -27.45
C ARG A 408 -1.36 -5.74 -27.88
N ASN A 409 -1.06 -4.73 -27.06
CA ASN A 409 -0.03 -3.72 -27.36
C ASN A 409 1.21 -3.87 -26.46
N ALA A 410 1.40 -5.03 -25.82
CA ALA A 410 2.56 -5.30 -24.98
C ALA A 410 3.65 -6.03 -25.78
N ALA A 411 4.89 -5.73 -25.44
CA ALA A 411 6.01 -6.51 -25.94
C ALA A 411 5.98 -7.94 -25.37
N PRO A 412 6.48 -8.94 -26.12
CA PRO A 412 6.63 -10.29 -25.60
C PRO A 412 7.66 -10.33 -24.46
N ILE A 413 7.44 -11.21 -23.52
CA ILE A 413 8.32 -11.42 -22.36
C ILE A 413 8.64 -12.90 -22.27
N LEU A 414 9.89 -13.23 -22.01
CA LEU A 414 10.28 -14.57 -21.60
C LEU A 414 10.02 -14.71 -20.10
N ALA A 415 9.34 -15.78 -19.67
CA ALA A 415 9.01 -15.96 -18.27
C ALA A 415 9.13 -17.42 -17.81
N ALA A 416 9.31 -17.60 -16.50
CA ALA A 416 9.30 -18.90 -15.85
C ALA A 416 7.98 -19.15 -15.12
N LEU A 417 7.36 -20.32 -15.35
CA LEU A 417 6.22 -20.82 -14.58
C LEU A 417 6.73 -21.71 -13.46
N VAL A 418 6.65 -21.23 -12.23
CA VAL A 418 7.13 -21.92 -11.04
C VAL A 418 5.95 -22.42 -10.21
N PRO A 419 5.88 -23.72 -9.86
CA PRO A 419 4.76 -24.26 -9.08
C PRO A 419 4.78 -23.74 -7.63
N ALA A 420 3.63 -23.27 -7.16
CA ALA A 420 3.39 -22.86 -5.79
C ALA A 420 2.66 -23.97 -5.02
N LYS A 421 3.09 -24.20 -3.78
CA LYS A 421 2.38 -25.07 -2.84
C LYS A 421 1.22 -24.30 -2.21
N GLU A 422 0.19 -25.02 -1.84
CA GLU A 422 -0.83 -24.52 -0.94
C GLU A 422 -0.19 -24.08 0.39
N LYS A 423 -0.70 -22.96 0.92
CA LYS A 423 -0.33 -22.49 2.26
C LYS A 423 -1.57 -22.43 3.14
N THR A 424 -1.44 -23.01 4.31
CA THR A 424 -2.46 -23.00 5.37
C THR A 424 -1.90 -22.29 6.61
N ASN A 425 -2.77 -21.67 7.43
CA ASN A 425 -2.39 -21.14 8.74
C ASN A 425 -2.25 -22.28 9.77
N GLU A 426 -1.90 -21.90 10.99
CA GLU A 426 -1.85 -22.82 12.15
C GLU A 426 -3.24 -23.40 12.48
N GLU A 427 -4.31 -22.71 12.10
CA GLU A 427 -5.71 -23.12 12.28
C GLU A 427 -6.24 -24.03 11.15
N GLY A 428 -5.40 -24.35 10.14
CA GLY A 428 -5.75 -25.20 9.00
C GLY A 428 -6.50 -24.48 7.87
N GLU A 429 -6.69 -23.17 7.96
CA GLU A 429 -7.34 -22.40 6.90
C GLU A 429 -6.39 -22.12 5.74
N GLN A 430 -6.89 -22.18 4.51
CA GLN A 430 -6.12 -21.92 3.32
C GLN A 430 -5.82 -20.41 3.17
N THR A 431 -4.55 -20.04 3.30
CA THR A 431 -4.09 -18.65 3.08
C THR A 431 -3.68 -18.37 1.64
N MET A 432 -3.26 -19.40 0.91
CA MET A 432 -2.92 -19.30 -0.50
C MET A 432 -3.25 -20.62 -1.21
N PRO A 433 -4.04 -20.59 -2.29
CA PRO A 433 -4.34 -21.80 -3.06
C PRO A 433 -3.11 -22.32 -3.81
N PRO A 434 -3.10 -23.61 -4.21
CA PRO A 434 -2.09 -24.12 -5.11
C PRO A 434 -2.22 -23.42 -6.48
N GLY A 435 -1.09 -23.00 -7.07
CA GLY A 435 -1.08 -22.27 -8.33
C GLY A 435 0.29 -22.25 -8.98
N LEU A 436 0.49 -21.33 -9.91
CA LEU A 436 1.76 -21.11 -10.59
C LEU A 436 2.20 -19.66 -10.46
N TRP A 437 3.49 -19.42 -10.24
CA TRP A 437 4.09 -18.10 -10.31
C TRP A 437 4.66 -17.88 -11.71
N LEU A 438 4.23 -16.82 -12.38
CA LEU A 438 4.81 -16.32 -13.61
C LEU A 438 5.88 -15.29 -13.25
N ILE A 439 7.13 -15.62 -13.46
CA ILE A 439 8.30 -14.79 -13.14
C ILE A 439 8.90 -14.31 -14.45
N PRO A 440 8.83 -13.00 -14.77
CA PRO A 440 9.50 -12.44 -15.95
C PRO A 440 11.01 -12.63 -15.86
N LEU A 441 11.63 -13.06 -16.95
CA LEU A 441 13.06 -13.25 -17.07
C LEU A 441 13.70 -12.11 -17.86
N PRO A 442 14.94 -11.74 -17.57
CA PRO A 442 15.66 -10.73 -18.33
C PRO A 442 16.03 -11.24 -19.72
N PHE A 443 16.08 -10.34 -20.68
CA PHE A 443 16.69 -10.57 -21.99
C PHE A 443 18.21 -10.33 -21.94
N ALA A 444 18.92 -10.73 -22.98
CA ALA A 444 20.35 -10.51 -23.10
C ALA A 444 20.73 -9.01 -23.00
N ASP A 445 19.87 -8.15 -23.55
CA ASP A 445 20.06 -6.69 -23.54
C ASP A 445 19.92 -6.06 -22.14
N ASP A 446 19.29 -6.74 -21.20
CA ASP A 446 19.12 -6.29 -19.81
C ASP A 446 20.35 -6.59 -18.94
N ILE A 447 21.21 -7.50 -19.39
CA ILE A 447 22.38 -7.96 -18.62
C ILE A 447 23.54 -7.00 -18.83
N ARG A 448 24.17 -6.62 -17.72
CA ARG A 448 25.39 -5.81 -17.73
C ARG A 448 26.57 -6.67 -17.30
N SER A 449 27.75 -6.46 -17.91
CA SER A 449 29.00 -7.08 -17.48
C SER A 449 29.44 -6.53 -16.13
N PHE A 450 30.11 -7.36 -15.36
CA PHE A 450 30.75 -6.91 -14.12
C PHE A 450 31.93 -5.99 -14.44
N PRO A 451 32.24 -5.03 -13.57
CA PRO A 451 33.47 -4.23 -13.68
C PRO A 451 34.71 -5.14 -13.60
N GLU A 452 35.79 -4.83 -14.34
CA GLU A 452 37.02 -5.61 -14.39
C GLU A 452 37.63 -5.92 -13.02
N TYR A 453 37.49 -5.00 -12.05
CA TYR A 453 37.99 -5.22 -10.68
C TYR A 453 37.22 -6.32 -9.92
N ALA A 454 36.00 -6.65 -10.32
CA ALA A 454 35.21 -7.72 -9.72
C ALA A 454 35.55 -9.12 -10.28
N GLU A 455 36.29 -9.18 -11.40
CA GLU A 455 36.68 -10.45 -12.02
C GLU A 455 37.79 -11.17 -11.22
N LYS A 456 38.54 -10.43 -10.42
CA LYS A 456 39.64 -10.97 -9.58
C LYS A 456 39.35 -10.74 -8.09
N PRO A 457 38.37 -11.45 -7.51
CA PRO A 457 38.07 -11.25 -6.10
C PRO A 457 39.24 -11.71 -5.23
N LEU A 458 39.63 -10.88 -4.27
CA LEU A 458 40.55 -11.29 -3.21
C LEU A 458 39.86 -12.37 -2.38
N LYS A 459 40.52 -13.52 -2.23
CA LYS A 459 40.05 -14.60 -1.38
C LYS A 459 40.43 -14.31 0.06
N ALA A 460 39.48 -14.45 0.98
CA ALA A 460 39.73 -14.38 2.41
C ALA A 460 40.58 -15.58 2.88
N THR A 461 41.37 -15.37 3.92
CA THR A 461 42.13 -16.47 4.59
C THR A 461 41.15 -17.41 5.29
N GLY A 462 41.59 -18.67 5.55
CA GLY A 462 40.79 -19.65 6.28
C GLY A 462 40.38 -19.14 7.68
N GLU A 463 41.28 -18.49 8.37
CA GLU A 463 41.03 -17.91 9.72
C GLU A 463 39.93 -16.83 9.71
N LEU A 464 39.95 -15.94 8.73
CA LEU A 464 38.88 -14.93 8.56
C LEU A 464 37.53 -15.58 8.25
N ILE A 465 37.52 -16.66 7.46
CA ILE A 465 36.28 -17.40 7.15
C ILE A 465 35.73 -18.05 8.40
N ASP A 466 36.59 -18.68 9.23
CA ASP A 466 36.16 -19.38 10.45
C ASP A 466 35.66 -18.40 11.51
N LYS A 467 36.32 -17.28 11.74
CA LYS A 467 35.82 -16.21 12.62
C LYS A 467 34.50 -15.62 12.14
N MET A 468 34.32 -15.38 10.83
CA MET A 468 33.05 -14.90 10.26
C MET A 468 31.95 -15.96 10.41
N ARG A 469 32.27 -17.25 10.33
CA ARG A 469 31.29 -18.34 10.58
C ARG A 469 30.69 -18.24 11.98
N ILE A 470 31.52 -17.98 13.00
CA ILE A 470 31.06 -17.81 14.39
C ILE A 470 30.12 -16.59 14.48
N VAL A 471 30.48 -15.46 13.87
CA VAL A 471 29.63 -14.26 13.84
C VAL A 471 28.26 -14.58 13.21
N ILE A 472 28.24 -15.29 12.08
CA ILE A 472 27.00 -15.69 11.39
C ILE A 472 26.16 -16.61 12.28
N GLU A 473 26.76 -17.62 12.92
CA GLU A 473 26.07 -18.56 13.81
C GLU A 473 25.43 -17.85 15.00
N GLN A 474 26.11 -16.88 15.62
CA GLN A 474 25.58 -16.09 16.72
C GLN A 474 24.45 -15.14 16.31
N LEU A 475 24.44 -14.67 15.06
CA LEU A 475 23.40 -13.79 14.52
C LEU A 475 22.25 -14.54 13.85
N GLN A 476 22.29 -15.88 13.78
CA GLN A 476 21.17 -16.65 13.25
C GLN A 476 19.89 -16.37 14.04
N LEU A 477 18.79 -16.20 13.28
CA LEU A 477 17.45 -16.06 13.84
C LEU A 477 16.78 -17.44 13.89
N PRO A 478 16.64 -18.05 15.08
CA PRO A 478 16.28 -19.47 15.22
C PRO A 478 14.87 -19.83 14.69
N LYS A 479 13.98 -18.85 14.54
CA LYS A 479 12.63 -19.03 14.00
C LYS A 479 12.46 -18.29 12.66
N GLY A 480 13.43 -18.39 11.82
CA GLY A 480 13.72 -17.56 10.67
C GLY A 480 12.77 -17.56 9.49
N VAL A 481 11.45 -17.63 9.70
CA VAL A 481 10.50 -17.35 8.62
C VAL A 481 10.30 -15.85 8.55
N TYR A 482 10.72 -15.26 7.45
CA TYR A 482 10.40 -13.86 7.14
C TYR A 482 8.91 -13.71 6.86
N ASP A 483 8.22 -12.96 7.73
CA ASP A 483 6.82 -12.62 7.56
C ASP A 483 6.71 -11.11 7.29
N PRO A 484 6.41 -10.69 6.05
CA PRO A 484 6.31 -9.28 5.69
C PRO A 484 5.20 -8.53 6.45
N ALA A 485 4.18 -9.23 6.97
CA ALA A 485 3.08 -8.62 7.71
C ALA A 485 3.55 -7.99 9.04
N ARG A 486 4.68 -8.45 9.58
CA ARG A 486 5.26 -7.93 10.83
C ARG A 486 6.04 -6.63 10.66
N TYR A 487 6.37 -6.25 9.43
CA TYR A 487 7.24 -5.10 9.11
C TYR A 487 6.49 -4.08 8.26
N PRO A 488 5.68 -3.19 8.87
CA PRO A 488 5.06 -2.08 8.14
C PRO A 488 6.16 -1.15 7.62
N ASN A 489 5.93 -0.56 6.44
CA ASN A 489 6.86 0.40 5.85
C ASN A 489 6.93 1.66 6.73
N PRO A 490 8.09 1.98 7.36
CA PRO A 490 8.18 3.08 8.32
C PRO A 490 7.96 4.46 7.68
N ASP A 491 8.36 4.64 6.42
CA ASP A 491 8.19 5.88 5.67
C ASP A 491 6.70 6.17 5.41
N LEU A 492 5.95 5.16 4.94
CA LEU A 492 4.51 5.28 4.75
C LEU A 492 3.77 5.53 6.08
N GLN A 493 4.13 4.78 7.14
CA GLN A 493 3.49 4.95 8.45
C GLN A 493 3.75 6.33 9.03
N TRP A 494 4.96 6.85 8.88
CA TRP A 494 5.32 8.18 9.32
C TRP A 494 4.55 9.27 8.58
N PHE A 495 4.55 9.20 7.24
CA PHE A 495 3.81 10.14 6.39
C PHE A 495 2.32 10.20 6.76
N TYR A 496 1.68 9.03 6.90
CA TYR A 496 0.26 8.98 7.20
C TYR A 496 -0.07 9.41 8.64
N ARG A 497 0.81 9.18 9.61
CA ARG A 497 0.63 9.71 10.96
C ARG A 497 0.66 11.23 10.99
N ILE A 498 1.60 11.84 10.26
CA ILE A 498 1.65 13.31 10.14
C ILE A 498 0.38 13.83 9.46
N LEU A 499 -0.01 13.21 8.33
CA LEU A 499 -1.21 13.61 7.60
C LEU A 499 -2.47 13.50 8.48
N GLN A 500 -2.58 12.44 9.26
CA GLN A 500 -3.67 12.21 10.19
C GLN A 500 -3.65 13.26 11.31
N ALA A 501 -2.52 13.53 11.96
CA ALA A 501 -2.40 14.52 13.00
C ALA A 501 -2.80 15.92 12.50
N MET A 502 -2.35 16.29 11.30
CA MET A 502 -2.75 17.57 10.69
C MET A 502 -4.24 17.63 10.37
N ALA A 503 -4.84 16.54 9.87
CA ALA A 503 -6.26 16.51 9.52
C ALA A 503 -7.18 16.52 10.74
N LEU A 504 -6.73 15.91 11.84
CA LEU A 504 -7.49 15.85 13.10
C LEU A 504 -7.13 16.98 14.09
N GLU A 505 -6.18 17.86 13.70
CA GLU A 505 -5.68 18.95 14.56
C GLU A 505 -5.03 18.44 15.86
N ASP A 506 -4.42 17.25 15.78
CA ASP A 506 -3.68 16.63 16.88
C ASP A 506 -2.22 17.11 16.89
N GLU A 507 -1.51 16.86 18.00
CA GLU A 507 -0.08 17.13 18.08
C GLU A 507 0.70 16.30 17.05
N ILE A 508 1.55 16.97 16.27
CA ILE A 508 2.37 16.30 15.27
C ILE A 508 3.45 15.47 15.98
N PRO A 509 3.50 14.15 15.75
CA PRO A 509 4.51 13.32 16.37
C PRO A 509 5.94 13.76 15.98
N THR A 510 6.83 13.83 16.94
CA THR A 510 8.21 14.32 16.75
C THR A 510 9.17 13.25 16.30
N LYS A 511 8.83 11.96 16.47
CA LYS A 511 9.72 10.83 16.18
C LYS A 511 9.00 9.72 15.41
N ALA A 512 9.63 9.27 14.31
CA ALA A 512 9.17 8.12 13.56
C ALA A 512 9.37 6.82 14.36
N GLU A 513 8.37 5.94 14.36
CA GLU A 513 8.52 4.58 14.83
C GLU A 513 8.97 3.68 13.68
N ASP A 514 10.15 3.10 13.83
CA ASP A 514 10.69 2.16 12.85
C ASP A 514 10.97 0.81 13.51
N LYS A 515 10.14 -0.20 13.16
CA LYS A 515 10.30 -1.58 13.64
C LYS A 515 11.38 -2.36 12.87
N THR A 516 11.91 -1.78 11.79
CA THR A 516 12.94 -2.41 10.95
C THR A 516 14.35 -2.10 11.40
N VAL A 517 14.52 -1.14 12.31
CA VAL A 517 15.83 -0.77 12.87
C VAL A 517 16.43 -1.97 13.61
N PRO A 518 17.68 -2.36 13.31
CA PRO A 518 18.35 -3.43 14.02
C PRO A 518 18.46 -3.14 15.52
N ARG A 519 18.25 -4.18 16.32
CA ARG A 519 18.36 -4.09 17.78
C ARG A 519 19.83 -4.14 18.21
N PHE A 520 20.60 -3.09 17.93
CA PHE A 520 22.04 -3.04 18.16
C PHE A 520 22.47 -3.49 19.55
N LYS A 521 21.79 -3.08 20.62
CA LYS A 521 22.09 -3.53 21.98
C LYS A 521 22.01 -5.05 22.17
N GLN A 522 21.06 -5.71 21.49
CA GLN A 522 20.92 -7.16 21.55
C GLN A 522 21.94 -7.86 20.67
N ILE A 523 22.29 -7.28 19.52
CA ILE A 523 23.33 -7.76 18.62
C ILE A 523 24.68 -7.68 19.35
N ASP A 524 24.98 -6.54 19.95
CA ASP A 524 26.22 -6.31 20.70
C ASP A 524 26.36 -7.29 21.88
N LYS A 525 25.31 -7.45 22.67
CA LYS A 525 25.31 -8.43 23.78
C LYS A 525 25.56 -9.87 23.33
N ARG A 526 25.09 -10.27 22.12
CA ARG A 526 25.21 -11.65 21.62
C ARG A 526 26.48 -11.90 20.82
N CYS A 527 26.96 -10.90 20.12
CA CYS A 527 27.99 -11.06 19.10
C CYS A 527 29.09 -10.01 19.15
N GLY A 528 29.04 -9.05 20.09
CA GLY A 528 29.99 -7.91 20.13
C GLY A 528 31.44 -8.33 20.20
N GLU A 529 31.79 -9.25 21.09
CA GLU A 529 33.15 -9.79 21.24
C GLU A 529 33.64 -10.47 19.95
N TYR A 530 32.82 -11.32 19.34
CA TYR A 530 33.18 -12.02 18.09
C TYR A 530 33.34 -11.05 16.90
N ILE A 531 32.57 -9.96 16.88
CA ILE A 531 32.71 -8.92 15.87
C ILE A 531 34.03 -8.15 16.06
N GLN A 532 34.43 -7.89 17.30
CA GLN A 532 35.71 -7.24 17.61
C GLN A 532 36.89 -8.13 17.20
N ASP A 533 36.88 -9.39 17.62
CA ASP A 533 37.90 -10.38 17.24
C ASP A 533 38.05 -10.52 15.71
N TYR A 534 36.93 -10.58 15.01
CA TYR A 534 36.94 -10.59 13.55
C TYR A 534 37.53 -9.30 12.98
N GLY A 535 37.20 -8.13 13.57
CA GLY A 535 37.72 -6.82 13.15
C GLY A 535 39.22 -6.67 13.32
N GLU A 536 39.78 -7.24 14.38
CA GLU A 536 41.25 -7.23 14.63
C GLU A 536 41.97 -8.11 13.62
N GLU A 537 41.48 -9.32 13.37
CA GLU A 537 42.04 -10.22 12.39
C GLU A 537 41.93 -9.64 10.96
N PHE A 538 40.79 -9.02 10.64
CA PHE A 538 40.62 -8.35 9.37
C PHE A 538 41.63 -7.22 9.15
N LYS A 539 41.89 -6.42 10.19
CA LYS A 539 42.90 -5.36 10.12
C LYS A 539 44.31 -5.93 9.93
N ALA A 540 44.63 -7.04 10.61
CA ALA A 540 45.90 -7.72 10.47
C ALA A 540 46.11 -8.30 9.07
N ALA A 541 45.10 -8.99 8.55
CA ALA A 541 45.11 -9.54 7.20
C ALA A 541 45.15 -8.44 6.12
N PHE A 542 44.44 -7.34 6.33
CA PHE A 542 44.46 -6.19 5.41
C PHE A 542 45.82 -5.49 5.37
N ALA A 543 46.53 -5.37 6.51
CA ALA A 543 47.85 -4.79 6.57
C ALA A 543 48.93 -5.63 5.84
N GLN A 544 48.71 -6.96 5.73
CA GLN A 544 49.63 -7.86 5.02
C GLN A 544 49.45 -7.86 3.50
N VAL A 545 48.27 -7.48 3.02
CA VAL A 545 48.00 -7.36 1.58
C VAL A 545 48.55 -6.01 1.12
N ALA A 546 49.67 -6.02 0.41
CA ALA A 546 50.16 -4.82 -0.29
C ALA A 546 49.01 -4.27 -1.12
N GLN A 547 48.57 -3.05 -0.80
CA GLN A 547 47.42 -2.44 -1.47
C GLN A 547 47.66 -2.46 -2.98
N PRO A 548 46.86 -3.16 -3.79
CA PRO A 548 46.82 -2.85 -5.19
C PRO A 548 46.38 -1.39 -5.24
N ALA A 549 47.15 -0.54 -5.91
CA ALA A 549 46.81 0.85 -6.12
C ALA A 549 45.40 0.89 -6.76
N PHE A 550 44.37 1.02 -5.94
CA PHE A 550 43.07 1.38 -6.45
C PHE A 550 43.24 2.75 -7.10
N PRO A 551 43.00 2.91 -8.39
CA PRO A 551 43.01 4.22 -8.98
C PRO A 551 42.08 5.08 -8.13
N HIS A 552 42.61 6.16 -7.58
CA HIS A 552 41.86 7.12 -6.78
C HIS A 552 40.57 7.39 -7.52
N ARG A 553 39.48 6.98 -6.92
CA ARG A 553 38.11 7.24 -7.41
C ARG A 553 38.00 8.76 -7.29
N GLY A 554 38.25 9.44 -8.41
CA GLY A 554 37.93 10.86 -8.49
C GLY A 554 36.57 11.05 -7.91
N LYS A 555 36.40 11.98 -6.97
CA LYS A 555 35.12 12.30 -6.34
C LYS A 555 34.08 12.44 -7.44
N ALA A 556 33.33 11.39 -7.69
CA ALA A 556 32.17 11.46 -8.55
C ALA A 556 31.14 12.33 -7.82
N THR A 557 31.22 13.63 -8.04
CA THR A 557 30.14 14.58 -7.70
C THR A 557 28.99 14.35 -8.67
N GLY A 558 28.46 13.14 -8.70
CA GLY A 558 27.26 12.79 -9.40
C GLY A 558 26.14 12.62 -8.37
N LYS A 559 25.30 13.64 -8.18
CA LYS A 559 23.97 13.44 -7.65
C LYS A 559 23.34 12.30 -8.45
N ARG A 560 23.26 11.11 -7.84
CA ARG A 560 22.37 10.07 -8.32
C ARG A 560 20.95 10.60 -8.16
N GLY A 561 20.40 11.16 -9.23
CA GLY A 561 18.96 11.24 -9.39
C GLY A 561 18.45 9.80 -9.45
N SER A 562 17.62 9.42 -8.51
CA SER A 562 16.81 8.22 -8.62
C SER A 562 15.94 8.39 -9.86
N VAL A 563 16.27 7.65 -10.91
CA VAL A 563 15.37 7.51 -12.06
C VAL A 563 14.43 6.38 -11.69
N ASP A 564 13.22 6.71 -11.28
CA ASP A 564 12.12 5.75 -11.20
C ASP A 564 11.69 5.38 -12.62
N PRO A 565 11.64 4.09 -12.97
CA PRO A 565 11.31 3.64 -14.32
C PRO A 565 9.83 3.39 -14.53
N GLU A 566 8.93 4.26 -14.11
CA GLU A 566 7.50 4.15 -14.49
C GLU A 566 6.74 5.45 -14.20
N ASP A 567 7.04 6.52 -14.92
CA ASP A 567 6.01 7.51 -15.23
C ASP A 567 6.38 8.25 -16.52
N GLY A 568 5.52 8.12 -17.53
CA GLY A 568 5.61 8.83 -18.79
C GLY A 568 5.29 10.34 -18.67
N GLY A 569 5.90 11.01 -17.70
CA GLY A 569 5.81 12.42 -17.45
C GLY A 569 7.01 13.16 -18.02
N LYS A 570 6.75 14.08 -18.91
CA LYS A 570 7.67 14.91 -19.67
C LYS A 570 8.64 15.69 -18.79
N PRO A 571 9.91 15.90 -19.23
CA PRO A 571 10.85 16.78 -18.55
C PRO A 571 10.40 18.24 -18.67
N ALA A 572 10.38 18.94 -17.52
CA ALA A 572 10.20 20.38 -17.46
C ALA A 572 11.36 21.11 -18.16
N PRO A 573 11.13 22.26 -18.83
CA PRO A 573 12.18 22.98 -19.51
C PRO A 573 13.18 23.54 -18.50
N LYS A 574 14.44 23.17 -18.65
CA LYS A 574 15.55 23.75 -17.91
C LYS A 574 15.69 25.23 -18.27
N ARG A 575 15.43 26.10 -17.32
CA ARG A 575 15.85 27.51 -17.37
C ARG A 575 17.39 27.52 -17.48
N VAL A 576 17.89 28.00 -18.60
CA VAL A 576 19.31 28.26 -18.82
C VAL A 576 19.72 29.40 -17.89
N LYS A 577 20.44 29.11 -16.81
CA LYS A 577 21.24 30.08 -16.08
C LYS A 577 22.58 30.19 -16.80
N LYS A 578 22.88 31.33 -17.37
CA LYS A 578 24.23 31.70 -17.79
C LYS A 578 25.16 31.60 -16.57
N GLU A 579 26.03 30.61 -16.55
CA GLU A 579 27.13 30.55 -15.62
C GLU A 579 28.30 31.36 -16.20
N ALA A 580 28.73 32.34 -15.40
CA ALA A 580 30.01 33.00 -15.62
C ALA A 580 31.12 31.99 -15.24
N LYS A 581 32.01 31.70 -16.17
CA LYS A 581 33.24 30.94 -15.94
C LYS A 581 34.09 31.66 -14.89
N VAL A 582 34.31 31.04 -13.74
CA VAL A 582 35.40 31.33 -12.85
C VAL A 582 36.42 30.21 -13.02
N LYS A 583 37.65 30.60 -13.39
CA LYS A 583 38.82 29.73 -13.46
C LYS A 583 39.09 29.12 -12.08
N GLU A 584 39.22 27.79 -12.01
CA GLU A 584 39.82 27.10 -10.91
C GLU A 584 41.33 27.23 -11.05
N GLU A 585 41.97 27.84 -10.06
CA GLU A 585 43.40 27.68 -9.79
C GLU A 585 43.55 26.68 -8.65
N ASP A 586 44.39 25.69 -8.89
CA ASP A 586 44.88 24.71 -7.91
C ASP A 586 45.53 25.42 -6.71
N GLY A 587 45.20 25.00 -5.50
CA GLY A 587 45.84 25.51 -4.29
C GLY A 587 45.62 24.66 -3.06
N ASP A 588 46.66 24.08 -2.62
CA ASP A 588 47.07 23.43 -1.39
C ASP A 588 46.15 23.44 -0.14
N GLU A 589 46.36 22.41 0.70
CA GLU A 589 45.73 22.08 1.98
C GLU A 589 45.89 23.12 3.13
N ASP A 590 46.07 24.39 2.86
CA ASP A 590 46.07 25.45 3.87
C ASP A 590 44.78 26.26 3.80
N GLY A 591 44.07 26.31 4.94
CA GLY A 591 42.81 27.05 5.08
C GLY A 591 42.94 28.50 4.61
N LEU A 592 41.79 29.13 4.26
CA LEU A 592 41.71 30.48 3.73
C LEU A 592 42.58 31.48 4.53
N THR A 593 43.45 32.19 3.82
CA THR A 593 44.31 33.21 4.42
C THR A 593 43.53 34.47 4.81
N ASP A 594 44.10 35.30 5.73
CA ASP A 594 43.45 36.55 6.17
C ASP A 594 43.19 37.50 5.00
N GLU A 595 44.10 37.56 4.02
CA GLU A 595 43.97 38.40 2.82
C GLU A 595 42.84 37.93 1.89
N GLN A 596 42.68 36.63 1.74
CA GLN A 596 41.59 36.07 0.96
C GLN A 596 40.24 36.34 1.63
N MET A 597 40.13 36.22 2.94
CA MET A 597 38.93 36.52 3.68
C MET A 597 38.59 38.01 3.67
N ALA A 598 39.60 38.89 3.74
CA ALA A 598 39.47 40.33 3.60
C ALA A 598 38.97 40.72 2.18
N THR A 599 39.44 40.03 1.14
CA THR A 599 38.92 40.24 -0.22
C THR A 599 37.45 39.82 -0.35
N PHE A 600 37.00 38.78 0.36
CA PHE A 600 35.57 38.41 0.43
C PHE A 600 34.77 39.44 1.24
N ASN A 601 35.33 40.04 2.26
CA ASN A 601 34.70 41.11 3.04
C ASN A 601 34.49 42.36 2.17
N ASN A 602 35.52 42.82 1.50
CA ASN A 602 35.48 44.00 0.65
C ASN A 602 34.53 43.86 -0.55
N LYS A 603 34.30 42.61 -1.01
CA LYS A 603 33.33 42.29 -2.06
C LYS A 603 31.92 42.00 -1.52
N GLY A 604 31.67 42.11 -0.21
CA GLY A 604 30.38 41.81 0.42
C GLY A 604 29.95 40.34 0.27
N GLN A 605 30.92 39.42 0.11
CA GLN A 605 30.64 38.00 -0.19
C GLN A 605 30.88 37.06 1.01
N ILE A 606 31.26 37.56 2.19
CA ILE A 606 31.42 36.73 3.39
C ILE A 606 30.11 36.00 3.73
N SER A 607 28.98 36.65 3.62
CA SER A 607 27.66 36.05 3.87
C SER A 607 27.28 34.88 2.93
N LYS A 608 28.00 34.75 1.78
CA LYS A 608 27.82 33.63 0.82
C LYS A 608 28.68 32.41 1.18
N GLN A 609 29.67 32.56 2.05
CA GLN A 609 30.53 31.47 2.50
C GLN A 609 29.75 30.46 3.35
N THR A 610 30.21 29.20 3.36
CA THR A 610 29.57 28.15 4.15
C THR A 610 29.88 28.28 5.63
N VAL A 611 29.02 27.80 6.50
CA VAL A 611 29.23 27.78 7.96
C VAL A 611 30.51 27.01 8.32
N ALA A 612 30.85 25.96 7.55
CA ALA A 612 32.06 25.18 7.76
C ALA A 612 33.33 26.02 7.55
N VAL A 613 33.41 26.76 6.46
CA VAL A 613 34.53 27.64 6.11
C VAL A 613 34.70 28.76 7.13
N LEU A 614 33.61 29.38 7.59
CA LEU A 614 33.66 30.44 8.62
C LEU A 614 34.11 29.90 9.97
N LYS A 615 33.69 28.72 10.35
CA LYS A 615 34.11 28.04 11.60
C LYS A 615 35.56 27.61 11.55
N GLU A 616 36.01 27.08 10.42
CA GLU A 616 37.40 26.68 10.21
C GLU A 616 38.33 27.89 10.26
N PHE A 617 37.98 28.98 9.58
CA PHE A 617 38.72 30.23 9.59
C PHE A 617 38.88 30.82 11.00
N LEU A 618 37.79 30.87 11.78
CA LEU A 618 37.81 31.35 13.17
C LEU A 618 38.59 30.38 14.09
N GLY A 619 38.41 29.07 13.91
CA GLY A 619 39.06 28.04 14.72
C GLY A 619 40.58 28.02 14.55
N GLN A 620 41.10 28.17 13.33
CA GLN A 620 42.53 28.24 13.05
C GLN A 620 43.21 29.48 13.71
N ARG A 621 42.42 30.50 14.05
CA ARG A 621 42.88 31.76 14.66
C ARG A 621 42.53 31.89 16.14
N GLY A 622 42.08 30.79 16.76
CA GLY A 622 41.78 30.76 18.20
C GLY A 622 40.51 31.54 18.61
N GLN A 623 39.70 31.94 17.64
CA GLN A 623 38.46 32.66 17.90
C GLN A 623 37.28 31.70 18.14
N SER A 624 36.29 32.12 18.93
CA SER A 624 35.13 31.32 19.26
C SER A 624 34.25 31.02 18.01
N ALA A 625 34.31 29.80 17.49
CA ALA A 625 33.57 29.35 16.32
C ALA A 625 32.12 28.86 16.63
N THR A 626 31.47 29.37 17.70
CA THR A 626 30.12 29.02 18.13
C THR A 626 29.11 30.10 17.73
N GLY A 627 27.92 29.70 17.25
CA GLY A 627 26.84 30.62 16.89
C GLY A 627 26.15 30.26 15.58
N LYS A 628 25.12 31.03 15.24
CA LYS A 628 24.43 30.95 13.94
C LYS A 628 25.30 31.58 12.84
N LYS A 629 24.93 31.33 11.57
CA LYS A 629 25.72 31.86 10.43
C LYS A 629 25.93 33.37 10.48
N ALA A 630 24.92 34.13 10.90
CA ALA A 630 25.01 35.58 11.03
C ALA A 630 26.09 36.00 12.07
N ASP A 631 26.08 35.35 13.25
CA ASP A 631 27.02 35.59 14.32
C ASP A 631 28.49 35.27 13.92
N LEU A 632 28.66 34.23 13.09
CA LEU A 632 29.98 33.84 12.57
C LEU A 632 30.49 34.83 11.54
N VAL A 633 29.62 35.37 10.69
CA VAL A 633 29.94 36.42 9.73
C VAL A 633 30.38 37.68 10.45
N GLU A 634 29.66 38.10 11.48
CA GLU A 634 29.99 39.27 12.32
C GLU A 634 31.33 39.11 13.03
N LYS A 635 31.61 37.94 13.61
CA LYS A 635 32.89 37.63 14.24
C LYS A 635 34.07 37.65 13.26
N VAL A 636 33.87 37.17 12.04
CA VAL A 636 34.90 37.23 10.99
C VAL A 636 35.14 38.67 10.57
N GLN A 637 34.11 39.48 10.43
CA GLN A 637 34.23 40.90 10.09
C GLN A 637 34.95 41.66 11.19
N GLN A 638 34.59 41.45 12.46
CA GLN A 638 35.23 42.05 13.61
C GLN A 638 36.73 41.67 13.71
N TYR A 639 37.04 40.39 13.46
CA TYR A 639 38.44 39.92 13.44
C TYR A 639 39.28 40.59 12.34
N LEU A 640 38.71 40.82 11.15
CA LEU A 640 39.38 41.50 10.05
C LEU A 640 39.56 42.99 10.32
N GLU A 641 38.56 43.65 10.93
CA GLU A 641 38.64 45.06 11.38
C GLU A 641 39.71 45.24 12.48
N ASP A 642 39.76 44.34 13.46
CA ASP A 642 40.77 44.37 14.53
C ASP A 642 42.22 44.21 13.99
N LYS A 643 42.38 43.55 12.84
CA LYS A 643 43.65 43.39 12.14
C LYS A 643 43.97 44.49 11.12
N GLY A 644 43.02 45.39 10.86
CA GLY A 644 43.18 46.47 9.89
C GLY A 644 43.17 46.03 8.43
N LEU A 645 42.46 44.91 8.13
CA LEU A 645 42.37 44.28 6.80
C LEU A 645 40.99 44.48 6.16
#